data_a09bd307923a2446b8315e82df602b29
#
_entry.id   a09bd307923a2446b8315e82df602b29
#
_cell.length_a   1.000
_cell.length_b   1.000
_cell.length_c   1.000
_cell.angle_alpha   90.00
_cell.angle_beta   90.00
_cell.angle_gamma   90.00
#
_symmetry.space_group_name_H-M   'P 1'
#
loop_
_entity.id
_entity.type
_entity.pdbx_description
1 polymer ?
#
loop_
_entity_poly.entity_id
_entity_poly.type
_entity_poly.pdbx_seq_one_letter_code
_entity_poly.pdbx_strand_id
1 'polypeptide(L)'
;MSSGSVQSKTMAACALVGFVGLSAFVVSLTLTWREEDYHVEAAVRWTMAAAGALILAVTSRTGHSVASGLALFVLGTGVLAYPTLLGLAAADVGGRPVAVLASAGHVLPLTMVQLAPVLVSGHVTGRSCRGWAGVVLAVAAVGAVLTGLGLSVEPSGGPLLAVAGLLWFGSFALAPVACWTAVRGTAGHRRRRGIIAGLASLVPVLIIVWCITLGGLGSALALGGDPTIAALFLGFSVATTGCALLSVAALSDDSSPLLRSTVVVGLMRAMVLAVVVLVASGVALATITLLPTREAAVLIAVALTVVLGWSATRVLQWVAGVVDPVAELRLEIERATGLLAGRHRGVAESVVRRLLGDQGAALAFNVEDGRWVDVEGQVLALTPSENVVLAREQDEDVVLLVSGDTRARRDAAAWGDCGLVLAPALMEAREAWQSGRASVAAQVERARLQQDLHDGLQGRLLGLALNLQMSRDYIDDPVARLAISETVSELRGAVQDVRAMAGGRLPQILVDDGLGAAVRAFVQPVRARIGTLDLSPDLAGRRPLASVEACAYFVVGEAINNAIKHSGCDRIDVTIAIHDDSVVVRVSDDGIGGADVRLGSGLRGLTERVHAHGGLLIVSDREENGTLVEAVLPCGR
;
A
#
# COMPACT_ATOMS: atom_id res chain seq x y z
N MET A 1 14.18 23.26 -23.74
CA MET A 1 15.18 23.41 -22.67
C MET A 1 14.78 22.45 -21.55
N SER A 2 15.64 21.50 -21.21
CA SER A 2 15.30 20.39 -20.31
C SER A 2 15.01 20.89 -18.88
N SER A 3 13.99 20.36 -18.24
CA SER A 3 13.60 20.66 -16.83
C SER A 3 14.78 20.59 -15.85
N GLY A 4 15.74 19.71 -16.09
CA GLY A 4 16.95 19.57 -15.27
C GLY A 4 17.88 20.78 -15.26
N SER A 5 17.93 21.60 -16.31
CA SER A 5 18.78 22.79 -16.35
C SER A 5 18.22 23.96 -15.54
N VAL A 6 16.89 24.06 -15.45
CA VAL A 6 16.22 25.11 -14.66
C VAL A 6 16.34 24.79 -13.16
N GLN A 7 16.14 23.55 -12.77
CA GLN A 7 16.26 23.10 -11.39
C GLN A 7 17.69 23.28 -10.85
N SER A 8 18.71 22.96 -11.65
CA SER A 8 20.12 23.16 -11.28
C SER A 8 20.44 24.66 -11.06
N LYS A 9 19.92 25.55 -11.90
CA LYS A 9 20.13 27.00 -11.75
C LYS A 9 19.42 27.57 -10.52
N THR A 10 18.20 27.12 -10.24
CA THR A 10 17.45 27.55 -9.05
C THR A 10 18.15 27.08 -7.78
N MET A 11 18.62 25.85 -7.76
CA MET A 11 19.38 25.30 -6.64
C MET A 11 20.68 26.08 -6.39
N ALA A 12 21.43 26.38 -7.44
CA ALA A 12 22.65 27.19 -7.34
C ALA A 12 22.38 28.62 -6.85
N ALA A 13 21.32 29.26 -7.34
CA ALA A 13 20.91 30.60 -6.89
C ALA A 13 20.52 30.60 -5.40
N CYS A 14 19.70 29.64 -4.95
CA CYS A 14 19.32 29.51 -3.54
C CYS A 14 20.54 29.26 -2.64
N ALA A 15 21.46 28.39 -3.05
CA ALA A 15 22.68 28.12 -2.31
C ALA A 15 23.59 29.35 -2.22
N LEU A 16 23.78 30.07 -3.32
CA LEU A 16 24.59 31.30 -3.36
C LEU A 16 24.00 32.38 -2.43
N VAL A 17 22.70 32.66 -2.57
CA VAL A 17 22.03 33.67 -1.74
C VAL A 17 22.04 33.26 -0.27
N GLY A 18 21.83 31.98 0.03
CA GLY A 18 21.91 31.44 1.39
C GLY A 18 23.31 31.62 1.99
N PHE A 19 24.34 31.31 1.24
CA PHE A 19 25.74 31.46 1.68
C PHE A 19 26.12 32.92 1.89
N VAL A 20 25.86 33.78 0.91
CA VAL A 20 26.17 35.22 1.00
C VAL A 20 25.38 35.88 2.14
N GLY A 21 24.08 35.55 2.27
CA GLY A 21 23.24 36.10 3.34
C GLY A 21 23.68 35.67 4.73
N LEU A 22 24.01 34.39 4.92
CA LEU A 22 24.55 33.91 6.21
C LEU A 22 25.90 34.54 6.54
N SER A 23 26.78 34.69 5.54
CA SER A 23 28.07 35.37 5.73
C SER A 23 27.90 36.83 6.14
N ALA A 24 27.01 37.57 5.46
CA ALA A 24 26.68 38.94 5.79
C ALA A 24 26.06 39.05 7.21
N PHE A 25 25.21 38.08 7.58
CA PHE A 25 24.62 38.02 8.91
C PHE A 25 25.71 37.79 10.00
N VAL A 26 26.64 36.87 9.80
CA VAL A 26 27.76 36.63 10.73
C VAL A 26 28.59 37.90 10.91
N VAL A 27 28.89 38.62 9.81
CA VAL A 27 29.59 39.91 9.86
C VAL A 27 28.77 40.95 10.69
N SER A 28 27.47 41.06 10.47
CA SER A 28 26.62 41.99 11.24
C SER A 28 26.61 41.65 12.73
N LEU A 29 26.61 40.36 13.09
CA LEU A 29 26.71 39.90 14.48
C LEU A 29 28.05 40.24 15.12
N THR A 30 29.17 40.04 14.40
CA THR A 30 30.50 40.37 14.92
C THR A 30 30.66 41.87 15.20
N LEU A 31 30.01 42.71 14.41
CA LEU A 31 30.00 44.18 14.61
C LEU A 31 29.21 44.61 15.88
N THR A 32 28.15 43.85 16.20
CA THR A 32 27.24 44.20 17.33
C THR A 32 27.57 43.43 18.63
N TRP A 33 28.54 42.50 18.65
CA TRP A 33 28.84 41.64 19.80
C TRP A 33 29.41 42.34 21.04
N ARG A 34 29.81 43.58 20.95
CA ARG A 34 30.48 44.32 22.04
C ARG A 34 29.56 44.94 23.07
N GLU A 35 28.26 44.90 22.90
CA GLU A 35 27.27 45.52 23.83
C GLU A 35 26.62 44.41 24.67
N GLU A 36 26.69 44.52 26.01
CA GLU A 36 26.26 43.49 26.98
C GLU A 36 24.77 43.14 26.93
N ASP A 37 23.89 44.03 26.47
CA ASP A 37 22.45 43.78 26.36
C ASP A 37 22.02 42.97 25.11
N TYR A 38 22.96 42.58 24.27
CA TYR A 38 22.73 42.05 22.94
C TYR A 38 22.51 40.53 22.82
N HIS A 39 22.73 39.75 23.87
CA HIS A 39 22.75 38.29 23.76
C HIS A 39 21.38 37.66 23.40
N VAL A 40 20.27 38.21 23.95
CA VAL A 40 18.94 37.71 23.66
C VAL A 40 18.52 38.11 22.24
N GLU A 41 18.81 39.33 21.83
CA GLU A 41 18.54 39.79 20.47
C GLU A 41 19.38 39.06 19.43
N ALA A 42 20.64 38.76 19.72
CA ALA A 42 21.51 37.95 18.87
C ALA A 42 20.93 36.54 18.65
N ALA A 43 20.44 35.88 19.70
CA ALA A 43 19.82 34.59 19.61
C ALA A 43 18.56 34.60 18.72
N VAL A 44 17.72 35.66 18.88
CA VAL A 44 16.51 35.83 18.06
C VAL A 44 16.86 36.09 16.60
N ARG A 45 17.85 36.93 16.32
CA ARG A 45 18.33 37.16 14.95
C ARG A 45 18.88 35.90 14.29
N TRP A 46 19.58 35.04 15.06
CA TRP A 46 19.99 33.73 14.59
C TRP A 46 18.84 32.84 14.16
N THR A 47 17.74 32.81 14.93
CA THR A 47 16.55 32.02 14.54
C THR A 47 15.95 32.51 13.23
N MET A 48 15.94 33.82 12.99
CA MET A 48 15.45 34.40 11.73
C MET A 48 16.37 34.05 10.56
N ALA A 49 17.67 34.21 10.72
CA ALA A 49 18.64 33.88 9.67
C ALA A 49 18.59 32.39 9.31
N ALA A 50 18.49 31.52 10.32
CA ALA A 50 18.33 30.08 10.13
C ALA A 50 17.02 29.75 9.41
N ALA A 51 15.91 30.42 9.76
CA ALA A 51 14.64 30.29 9.07
C ALA A 51 14.73 30.66 7.59
N GLY A 52 15.36 31.80 7.26
CA GLY A 52 15.58 32.24 5.88
C GLY A 52 16.42 31.25 5.08
N ALA A 53 17.52 30.76 5.66
CA ALA A 53 18.37 29.75 5.01
C ALA A 53 17.63 28.43 4.78
N LEU A 54 16.80 27.98 5.75
CA LEU A 54 15.96 26.79 5.62
C LEU A 54 14.93 26.95 4.51
N ILE A 55 14.26 28.11 4.42
CA ILE A 55 13.30 28.42 3.36
C ILE A 55 13.99 28.31 1.99
N LEU A 56 15.18 28.88 1.83
CA LEU A 56 15.95 28.82 0.58
C LEU A 56 16.35 27.37 0.25
N ALA A 57 16.81 26.60 1.24
CA ALA A 57 17.19 25.19 1.06
C ALA A 57 15.98 24.34 0.63
N VAL A 58 14.80 24.57 1.19
CA VAL A 58 13.59 23.84 0.83
C VAL A 58 13.06 24.29 -0.53
N THR A 59 13.10 25.60 -0.83
CA THR A 59 12.69 26.16 -2.12
C THR A 59 13.55 25.62 -3.28
N SER A 60 14.82 25.34 -3.05
CA SER A 60 15.73 24.78 -4.07
C SER A 60 15.25 23.43 -4.63
N ARG A 61 14.42 22.71 -3.89
CA ARG A 61 13.86 21.40 -4.28
C ARG A 61 12.55 21.51 -5.09
N THR A 62 11.95 22.70 -5.18
CA THR A 62 10.69 22.93 -5.89
C THR A 62 10.91 23.45 -7.30
N GLY A 63 11.00 22.56 -8.29
CA GLY A 63 11.25 22.91 -9.69
C GLY A 63 10.00 23.30 -10.53
N HIS A 64 8.81 23.52 -9.95
CA HIS A 64 7.57 23.30 -10.70
C HIS A 64 6.77 24.52 -11.16
N SER A 65 6.92 25.72 -10.61
CA SER A 65 6.34 26.93 -11.19
C SER A 65 7.19 28.16 -10.94
N VAL A 66 7.41 28.93 -12.00
CA VAL A 66 8.26 30.14 -11.92
C VAL A 66 7.71 31.14 -10.90
N ALA A 67 6.39 31.35 -10.84
CA ALA A 67 5.79 32.37 -9.97
C ALA A 67 5.79 31.97 -8.49
N SER A 68 5.39 30.72 -8.16
CA SER A 68 5.39 30.25 -6.77
C SER A 68 6.80 30.00 -6.25
N GLY A 69 7.71 29.47 -7.08
CA GLY A 69 9.12 29.31 -6.73
C GLY A 69 9.80 30.66 -6.49
N LEU A 70 9.52 31.66 -7.31
CA LEU A 70 10.03 33.03 -7.13
C LEU A 70 9.50 33.66 -5.83
N ALA A 71 8.21 33.50 -5.51
CA ALA A 71 7.64 34.03 -4.27
C ALA A 71 8.31 33.43 -3.02
N LEU A 72 8.55 32.11 -3.02
CA LEU A 72 9.25 31.42 -1.93
C LEU A 72 10.74 31.81 -1.85
N PHE A 73 11.41 32.01 -3.00
CA PHE A 73 12.78 32.50 -3.06
C PHE A 73 12.90 33.90 -2.46
N VAL A 74 12.01 34.81 -2.86
CA VAL A 74 11.99 36.19 -2.33
C VAL A 74 11.64 36.21 -0.84
N LEU A 75 10.73 35.32 -0.39
CA LEU A 75 10.42 35.13 1.03
C LEU A 75 11.69 34.72 1.82
N GLY A 76 12.38 33.67 1.39
CA GLY A 76 13.60 33.19 2.05
C GLY A 76 14.72 34.22 2.08
N THR A 77 14.92 34.94 0.96
CA THR A 77 15.89 36.03 0.85
C THR A 77 15.54 37.18 1.81
N GLY A 78 14.27 37.60 1.86
CA GLY A 78 13.82 38.67 2.73
C GLY A 78 13.95 38.33 4.23
N VAL A 79 13.59 37.09 4.60
CA VAL A 79 13.73 36.62 6.00
C VAL A 79 15.20 36.51 6.40
N LEU A 80 16.10 36.14 5.50
CA LEU A 80 17.54 36.09 5.74
C LEU A 80 18.19 37.48 5.80
N ALA A 81 17.77 38.40 4.91
CA ALA A 81 18.34 39.75 4.85
C ALA A 81 17.90 40.63 6.01
N TYR A 82 16.68 40.44 6.52
CA TYR A 82 16.11 41.31 7.57
C TYR A 82 16.95 41.37 8.86
N PRO A 83 17.38 40.26 9.49
CA PRO A 83 18.25 40.28 10.66
C PRO A 83 19.61 40.92 10.38
N THR A 84 20.13 40.76 9.15
CA THR A 84 21.38 41.41 8.75
C THR A 84 21.24 42.94 8.71
N LEU A 85 20.15 43.46 8.12
CA LEU A 85 19.85 44.91 8.08
C LEU A 85 19.66 45.49 9.50
N LEU A 86 18.97 44.74 10.36
CA LEU A 86 18.79 45.16 11.77
C LEU A 86 20.16 45.22 12.49
N GLY A 87 21.05 44.28 12.27
CA GLY A 87 22.38 44.28 12.86
C GLY A 87 23.26 45.41 12.36
N LEU A 88 23.24 45.69 11.03
CA LEU A 88 23.98 46.81 10.45
C LEU A 88 23.45 48.17 10.94
N ALA A 89 22.13 48.33 11.06
CA ALA A 89 21.52 49.55 11.59
C ALA A 89 21.88 49.78 13.06
N ALA A 90 21.88 48.72 13.86
CA ALA A 90 22.29 48.77 15.27
C ALA A 90 23.78 49.12 15.44
N ALA A 91 24.63 48.70 14.51
CA ALA A 91 26.05 49.05 14.49
C ALA A 91 26.35 50.41 13.87
N ASP A 92 25.31 51.21 13.53
CA ASP A 92 25.39 52.49 12.82
C ASP A 92 26.19 52.42 11.50
N VAL A 93 26.21 51.25 10.88
CA VAL A 93 26.89 51.03 9.58
C VAL A 93 25.97 51.44 8.46
N GLY A 94 26.39 52.43 7.64
CA GLY A 94 25.62 52.90 6.50
C GLY A 94 24.63 54.03 6.78
N GLY A 95 24.55 54.49 8.05
CA GLY A 95 23.79 55.67 8.44
C GLY A 95 22.27 55.61 8.17
N ARG A 96 21.63 56.74 7.94
CA ARG A 96 20.16 56.87 7.72
C ARG A 96 19.58 55.91 6.67
N PRO A 97 20.19 55.66 5.48
CA PRO A 97 19.60 54.75 4.50
C PRO A 97 19.45 53.33 5.02
N VAL A 98 20.43 52.81 5.75
CA VAL A 98 20.39 51.47 6.31
C VAL A 98 19.36 51.36 7.44
N ALA A 99 19.25 52.40 8.30
CA ALA A 99 18.23 52.46 9.35
C ALA A 99 16.79 52.46 8.77
N VAL A 100 16.54 53.18 7.68
CA VAL A 100 15.25 53.16 6.97
C VAL A 100 14.99 51.77 6.33
N LEU A 101 15.98 51.18 5.69
CA LEU A 101 15.86 49.81 5.11
C LEU A 101 15.63 48.78 6.19
N ALA A 102 16.26 48.88 7.34
CA ALA A 102 16.06 47.97 8.46
C ALA A 102 14.65 48.11 9.04
N SER A 103 14.14 49.36 9.23
CA SER A 103 12.79 49.57 9.74
C SER A 103 11.69 49.10 8.78
N ALA A 104 11.91 49.16 7.46
CA ALA A 104 10.98 48.69 6.44
C ALA A 104 11.24 47.24 5.98
N GLY A 105 12.33 46.64 6.41
CA GLY A 105 12.81 45.34 5.90
C GLY A 105 11.86 44.15 6.18
N HIS A 106 10.97 44.25 7.16
CA HIS A 106 9.93 43.27 7.45
C HIS A 106 8.79 43.26 6.42
N VAL A 107 8.58 44.37 5.68
CA VAL A 107 7.46 44.50 4.74
C VAL A 107 7.52 43.46 3.62
N LEU A 108 8.69 43.24 3.06
CA LEU A 108 8.87 42.26 1.95
C LEU A 108 8.56 40.81 2.37
N PRO A 109 9.16 40.25 3.43
CA PRO A 109 8.82 38.91 3.83
C PRO A 109 7.38 38.74 4.35
N LEU A 110 6.81 39.74 4.99
CA LEU A 110 5.39 39.72 5.40
C LEU A 110 4.43 39.74 4.20
N THR A 111 4.79 40.42 3.12
CA THR A 111 4.02 40.37 1.87
C THR A 111 4.16 39.01 1.20
N MET A 112 5.37 38.45 1.15
CA MET A 112 5.62 37.16 0.50
C MET A 112 5.02 36.00 1.25
N VAL A 113 4.94 36.03 2.57
CA VAL A 113 4.29 34.99 3.37
C VAL A 113 2.77 34.90 3.09
N GLN A 114 2.15 35.99 2.66
CA GLN A 114 0.76 36.00 2.20
C GLN A 114 0.63 35.62 0.74
N LEU A 115 1.53 36.10 -0.11
CA LEU A 115 1.49 35.91 -1.57
C LEU A 115 1.85 34.48 -1.98
N ALA A 116 2.83 33.86 -1.32
CA ALA A 116 3.29 32.52 -1.68
C ALA A 116 2.18 31.46 -1.64
N PRO A 117 1.39 31.30 -0.55
CA PRO A 117 0.31 30.31 -0.53
C PRO A 117 -0.82 30.62 -1.52
N VAL A 118 -1.10 31.88 -1.84
CA VAL A 118 -2.09 32.28 -2.86
C VAL A 118 -1.64 31.83 -4.24
N LEU A 119 -0.39 32.06 -4.60
CA LEU A 119 0.17 31.64 -5.88
C LEU A 119 0.28 30.11 -5.98
N VAL A 120 0.69 29.46 -4.90
CA VAL A 120 0.75 28.00 -4.82
C VAL A 120 -0.65 27.40 -4.96
N SER A 121 -1.63 27.92 -4.24
CA SER A 121 -3.02 27.45 -4.33
C SER A 121 -3.58 27.60 -5.75
N GLY A 122 -3.33 28.72 -6.40
CA GLY A 122 -3.72 28.94 -7.79
C GLY A 122 -3.08 27.94 -8.75
N HIS A 123 -1.79 27.65 -8.56
CA HIS A 123 -1.05 26.70 -9.38
C HIS A 123 -1.57 25.26 -9.22
N VAL A 124 -1.69 24.77 -7.98
CA VAL A 124 -2.08 23.36 -7.71
C VAL A 124 -3.56 23.08 -7.99
N THR A 125 -4.43 24.09 -7.87
CA THR A 125 -5.86 23.96 -8.21
C THR A 125 -6.15 24.17 -9.69
N GLY A 126 -5.20 24.74 -10.45
CA GLY A 126 -5.39 25.14 -11.84
C GLY A 126 -6.30 26.36 -12.02
N ARG A 127 -6.56 27.13 -10.96
CA ARG A 127 -7.40 28.35 -11.00
C ARG A 127 -6.57 29.60 -10.94
N SER A 128 -7.00 30.64 -11.66
CA SER A 128 -6.30 31.92 -11.64
C SER A 128 -6.57 32.68 -10.33
N CYS A 129 -5.53 32.85 -9.51
CA CYS A 129 -5.55 33.69 -8.31
C CYS A 129 -4.92 35.07 -8.53
N ARG A 130 -4.74 35.50 -9.80
CA ARG A 130 -4.08 36.78 -10.13
C ARG A 130 -4.76 37.99 -9.52
N GLY A 131 -6.10 38.01 -9.48
CA GLY A 131 -6.86 39.08 -8.86
C GLY A 131 -6.56 39.21 -7.35
N TRP A 132 -6.57 38.08 -6.64
CA TRP A 132 -6.21 38.04 -5.21
C TRP A 132 -4.75 38.42 -4.95
N ALA A 133 -3.83 37.95 -5.77
CA ALA A 133 -2.43 38.33 -5.68
C ALA A 133 -2.26 39.86 -5.88
N GLY A 134 -2.99 40.43 -6.82
CA GLY A 134 -3.03 41.87 -7.03
C GLY A 134 -3.55 42.64 -5.82
N VAL A 135 -4.61 42.16 -5.16
CA VAL A 135 -5.17 42.77 -3.93
C VAL A 135 -4.15 42.72 -2.79
N VAL A 136 -3.49 41.56 -2.56
CA VAL A 136 -2.44 41.42 -1.53
C VAL A 136 -1.31 42.42 -1.78
N LEU A 137 -0.82 42.49 -3.02
CA LEU A 137 0.25 43.44 -3.38
C LEU A 137 -0.18 44.89 -3.23
N ALA A 138 -1.42 45.27 -3.59
CA ALA A 138 -1.93 46.63 -3.46
C ALA A 138 -2.02 47.05 -1.97
N VAL A 139 -2.56 46.19 -1.12
CA VAL A 139 -2.64 46.45 0.33
C VAL A 139 -1.25 46.53 0.93
N ALA A 140 -0.32 45.67 0.54
CA ALA A 140 1.08 45.71 0.97
C ALA A 140 1.74 47.05 0.58
N ALA A 141 1.55 47.50 -0.67
CA ALA A 141 2.12 48.76 -1.15
C ALA A 141 1.55 49.96 -0.37
N VAL A 142 0.23 50.00 -0.17
CA VAL A 142 -0.41 51.06 0.63
C VAL A 142 0.11 51.06 2.07
N GLY A 143 0.20 49.89 2.71
CA GLY A 143 0.76 49.74 4.05
C GLY A 143 2.21 50.22 4.15
N ALA A 144 3.05 49.87 3.14
CA ALA A 144 4.44 50.31 3.08
C ALA A 144 4.57 51.85 2.95
N VAL A 145 3.74 52.45 2.09
CA VAL A 145 3.73 53.90 1.90
C VAL A 145 3.29 54.61 3.20
N LEU A 146 2.21 54.15 3.84
CA LEU A 146 1.73 54.72 5.09
C LEU A 146 2.74 54.56 6.24
N THR A 147 3.46 53.44 6.31
CA THR A 147 4.54 53.22 7.27
C THR A 147 5.68 54.22 7.03
N GLY A 148 6.11 54.35 5.77
CA GLY A 148 7.16 55.30 5.39
C GLY A 148 6.79 56.76 5.70
N LEU A 149 5.56 57.18 5.40
CA LEU A 149 5.05 58.49 5.71
C LEU A 149 4.93 58.72 7.25
N GLY A 150 4.44 57.70 7.98
CA GLY A 150 4.32 57.77 9.44
C GLY A 150 5.68 57.96 10.12
N LEU A 151 6.70 57.26 9.66
CA LEU A 151 8.09 57.37 10.16
C LEU A 151 8.75 58.71 9.76
N SER A 152 8.34 59.32 8.64
CA SER A 152 8.93 60.59 8.19
C SER A 152 8.37 61.84 8.90
N VAL A 153 7.21 61.73 9.57
CA VAL A 153 6.46 62.84 10.19
C VAL A 153 6.48 62.72 11.73
N GLU A 154 7.51 62.19 12.33
CA GLU A 154 7.64 62.17 13.80
C GLU A 154 7.67 63.61 14.38
N PRO A 155 6.95 63.86 15.54
CA PRO A 155 6.21 62.96 16.43
C PRO A 155 4.72 62.77 16.08
N SER A 156 4.20 63.39 15.04
CA SER A 156 2.79 63.34 14.66
C SER A 156 2.37 62.14 13.80
N GLY A 157 3.29 61.28 13.42
CA GLY A 157 3.07 60.11 12.56
C GLY A 157 2.31 58.94 13.17
N GLY A 158 2.04 58.95 14.49
CA GLY A 158 1.37 57.85 15.20
C GLY A 158 0.06 57.35 14.59
N PRO A 159 -0.87 58.25 14.15
CA PRO A 159 -2.11 57.81 13.50
C PRO A 159 -1.88 57.10 12.16
N LEU A 160 -0.91 57.52 11.37
CA LEU A 160 -0.55 56.86 10.09
C LEU A 160 0.02 55.47 10.33
N LEU A 161 0.87 55.30 11.32
CA LEU A 161 1.44 54.00 11.72
C LEU A 161 0.34 53.06 12.24
N ALA A 162 -0.64 53.59 13.00
CA ALA A 162 -1.78 52.80 13.45
C ALA A 162 -2.65 52.30 12.27
N VAL A 163 -2.95 53.18 11.30
CA VAL A 163 -3.69 52.80 10.09
C VAL A 163 -2.89 51.79 9.25
N ALA A 164 -1.59 52.00 9.09
CA ALA A 164 -0.72 51.05 8.41
C ALA A 164 -0.74 49.69 9.09
N GLY A 165 -0.66 49.65 10.43
CA GLY A 165 -0.76 48.44 11.23
C GLY A 165 -2.09 47.70 11.05
N LEU A 166 -3.22 48.42 11.11
CA LEU A 166 -4.54 47.85 10.86
C LEU A 166 -4.68 47.27 9.47
N LEU A 167 -4.18 47.93 8.44
CA LEU A 167 -4.17 47.42 7.07
C LEU A 167 -3.30 46.17 6.94
N TRP A 168 -2.12 46.15 7.55
CA TRP A 168 -1.23 45.00 7.55
C TRP A 168 -1.88 43.77 8.22
N PHE A 169 -2.35 43.94 9.47
CA PHE A 169 -2.96 42.82 10.20
C PHE A 169 -4.26 42.34 9.54
N GLY A 170 -5.09 43.29 9.04
CA GLY A 170 -6.29 42.93 8.28
C GLY A 170 -6.00 42.19 6.98
N SER A 171 -4.88 42.52 6.33
CA SER A 171 -4.49 41.89 5.07
C SER A 171 -4.20 40.38 5.20
N PHE A 172 -3.78 39.92 6.39
CA PHE A 172 -3.53 38.50 6.62
C PHE A 172 -4.77 37.62 6.47
N ALA A 173 -6.00 38.20 6.58
CA ALA A 173 -7.22 37.46 6.29
C ALA A 173 -7.45 37.22 4.78
N LEU A 174 -6.81 37.98 3.90
CA LEU A 174 -7.01 37.90 2.45
C LEU A 174 -6.46 36.61 1.87
N ALA A 175 -5.30 36.16 2.33
CA ALA A 175 -4.67 34.95 1.81
C ALA A 175 -5.49 33.67 2.09
N PRO A 176 -6.01 33.41 3.31
CA PRO A 176 -6.92 32.31 3.56
C PRO A 176 -8.19 32.34 2.71
N VAL A 177 -8.81 33.52 2.53
CA VAL A 177 -10.02 33.70 1.71
C VAL A 177 -9.70 33.37 0.24
N ALA A 178 -8.57 33.88 -0.28
CA ALA A 178 -8.12 33.61 -1.62
C ALA A 178 -7.88 32.08 -1.86
N CYS A 179 -7.18 31.42 -0.95
CA CYS A 179 -6.95 29.98 -1.01
C CYS A 179 -8.26 29.17 -0.93
N TRP A 180 -9.17 29.56 -0.04
CA TRP A 180 -10.48 28.91 0.08
C TRP A 180 -11.32 29.03 -1.20
N THR A 181 -11.34 30.20 -1.83
CA THR A 181 -12.04 30.40 -3.12
C THR A 181 -11.43 29.58 -4.24
N ALA A 182 -10.11 29.39 -4.23
CA ALA A 182 -9.42 28.54 -5.20
C ALA A 182 -9.77 27.05 -5.04
N VAL A 183 -9.92 26.58 -3.80
CA VAL A 183 -10.23 25.18 -3.47
C VAL A 183 -11.70 24.84 -3.73
N ARG A 184 -12.62 25.80 -3.61
CA ARG A 184 -14.06 25.57 -3.84
C ARG A 184 -14.32 24.96 -5.23
N GLY A 185 -15.04 23.84 -5.27
CA GLY A 185 -15.40 23.16 -6.51
C GLY A 185 -14.25 22.39 -7.19
N THR A 186 -13.12 22.19 -6.51
CA THR A 186 -12.08 21.24 -6.90
C THR A 186 -12.32 19.90 -6.23
N ALA A 187 -11.85 18.78 -6.85
CA ALA A 187 -12.01 17.43 -6.33
C ALA A 187 -10.67 16.69 -6.34
N GLY A 188 -10.58 15.57 -5.61
CA GLY A 188 -9.44 14.66 -5.59
C GLY A 188 -8.14 15.32 -5.18
N HIS A 189 -7.06 14.96 -5.84
CA HIS A 189 -5.69 15.41 -5.61
C HIS A 189 -5.53 16.96 -5.63
N ARG A 190 -6.18 17.67 -6.57
CA ARG A 190 -6.12 19.13 -6.65
C ARG A 190 -6.73 19.81 -5.41
N ARG A 191 -7.85 19.27 -4.91
CA ARG A 191 -8.49 19.76 -3.68
C ARG A 191 -7.57 19.60 -2.48
N ARG A 192 -6.97 18.43 -2.32
CA ARG A 192 -6.04 18.10 -1.23
C ARG A 192 -4.85 19.07 -1.21
N ARG A 193 -4.15 19.21 -2.36
CA ARG A 193 -3.03 20.16 -2.49
C ARG A 193 -3.44 21.60 -2.22
N GLY A 194 -4.61 22.00 -2.70
CA GLY A 194 -5.18 23.31 -2.43
C GLY A 194 -5.47 23.55 -0.95
N ILE A 195 -5.95 22.54 -0.21
CA ILE A 195 -6.15 22.62 1.24
C ILE A 195 -4.82 22.80 1.97
N ILE A 196 -3.76 22.08 1.60
CA ILE A 196 -2.42 22.24 2.19
C ILE A 196 -1.91 23.67 1.97
N ALA A 197 -2.07 24.22 0.75
CA ALA A 197 -1.73 25.61 0.47
C ALA A 197 -2.59 26.61 1.28
N GLY A 198 -3.88 26.28 1.49
CA GLY A 198 -4.77 27.06 2.34
C GLY A 198 -4.32 27.08 3.81
N LEU A 199 -3.87 25.93 4.33
CA LEU A 199 -3.30 25.83 5.68
C LEU A 199 -2.01 26.67 5.81
N ALA A 200 -1.17 26.69 4.77
CA ALA A 200 0.01 27.55 4.75
C ALA A 200 -0.35 29.05 5.00
N SER A 201 -1.48 29.50 4.44
CA SER A 201 -1.95 30.89 4.60
C SER A 201 -2.49 31.23 6.01
N LEU A 202 -2.89 30.19 6.79
CA LEU A 202 -3.37 30.38 8.17
C LEU A 202 -2.23 30.50 9.18
N VAL A 203 -1.05 29.92 8.89
CA VAL A 203 0.10 29.94 9.84
C VAL A 203 0.46 31.34 10.30
N PRO A 204 0.64 32.34 9.41
CA PRO A 204 0.97 33.69 9.81
C PRO A 204 -0.10 34.34 10.71
N VAL A 205 -1.38 34.12 10.39
CA VAL A 205 -2.51 34.65 11.19
C VAL A 205 -2.44 34.11 12.61
N LEU A 206 -2.30 32.82 12.78
CA LEU A 206 -2.24 32.14 14.09
C LEU A 206 -1.06 32.60 14.93
N ILE A 207 0.11 32.73 14.33
CA ILE A 207 1.33 33.14 15.03
C ILE A 207 1.25 34.62 15.45
N ILE A 208 0.70 35.51 14.63
CA ILE A 208 0.51 36.91 14.99
C ILE A 208 -0.45 37.05 16.18
N VAL A 209 -1.58 36.33 16.14
CA VAL A 209 -2.52 36.32 17.27
C VAL A 209 -1.84 35.78 18.53
N TRP A 210 -1.03 34.72 18.39
CA TRP A 210 -0.25 34.16 19.50
C TRP A 210 0.75 35.18 20.08
N CYS A 211 1.53 35.87 19.25
CA CYS A 211 2.47 36.89 19.68
C CYS A 211 1.78 38.04 20.42
N ILE A 212 0.63 38.52 19.91
CA ILE A 212 -0.16 39.57 20.58
C ILE A 212 -0.67 39.08 21.96
N THR A 213 -1.15 37.82 22.02
CA THR A 213 -1.65 37.23 23.27
C THR A 213 -0.55 37.07 24.29
N LEU A 214 0.64 36.57 23.89
CA LEU A 214 1.81 36.40 24.77
C LEU A 214 2.34 37.74 25.26
N GLY A 215 2.42 38.75 24.38
CA GLY A 215 2.82 40.09 24.76
C GLY A 215 1.87 40.71 25.78
N GLY A 216 0.54 40.57 25.54
CA GLY A 216 -0.49 41.03 26.49
C GLY A 216 -0.39 40.28 27.84
N LEU A 217 -0.17 38.99 27.85
CA LEU A 217 0.01 38.17 29.07
C LEU A 217 1.29 38.58 29.83
N GLY A 218 2.40 38.80 29.12
CA GLY A 218 3.66 39.26 29.70
C GLY A 218 3.52 40.61 30.39
N SER A 219 2.84 41.53 29.74
CA SER A 219 2.53 42.84 30.31
C SER A 219 1.61 42.76 31.55
N ALA A 220 0.57 41.92 31.48
CA ALA A 220 -0.40 41.74 32.58
C ALA A 220 0.24 41.06 33.82
N LEU A 221 1.23 40.20 33.62
CA LEU A 221 1.95 39.50 34.69
C LEU A 221 3.16 40.26 35.21
N ALA A 222 3.44 41.47 34.66
CA ALA A 222 4.60 42.31 34.99
C ALA A 222 5.94 41.51 34.94
N LEU A 223 6.09 40.63 33.94
CA LEU A 223 7.34 39.93 33.72
C LEU A 223 8.40 40.94 33.26
N GLY A 224 9.51 41.02 33.99
CA GLY A 224 10.60 41.93 33.67
C GLY A 224 11.20 41.68 32.28
N GLY A 225 11.56 42.78 31.56
CA GLY A 225 12.03 42.76 30.18
C GLY A 225 10.91 43.08 29.17
N ASP A 226 11.26 43.13 27.88
CA ASP A 226 10.24 43.27 26.82
C ASP A 226 10.05 41.93 26.08
N PRO A 227 9.27 40.98 26.66
CA PRO A 227 9.03 39.67 26.08
C PRO A 227 8.27 39.76 24.75
N THR A 228 7.65 40.89 24.46
CA THR A 228 6.84 41.12 23.27
C THR A 228 7.69 41.11 22.01
N ILE A 229 8.86 41.73 22.05
CA ILE A 229 9.77 41.81 20.89
C ILE A 229 10.33 40.42 20.55
N ALA A 230 10.83 39.70 21.56
CA ALA A 230 11.34 38.36 21.34
C ALA A 230 10.24 37.39 20.82
N ALA A 231 9.03 37.46 21.36
CA ALA A 231 7.88 36.69 20.92
C ALA A 231 7.49 37.00 19.47
N LEU A 232 7.50 38.27 19.08
CA LEU A 232 7.21 38.73 17.71
C LEU A 232 8.22 38.18 16.71
N PHE A 233 9.52 38.26 16.99
CA PHE A 233 10.58 37.77 16.09
C PHE A 233 10.59 36.24 15.99
N LEU A 234 10.44 35.53 17.10
CA LEU A 234 10.32 34.09 17.11
C LEU A 234 9.06 33.66 16.33
N GLY A 235 7.93 34.29 16.60
CA GLY A 235 6.68 34.04 15.87
C GLY A 235 6.80 34.28 14.37
N PHE A 236 7.46 35.38 14.00
CA PHE A 236 7.76 35.68 12.59
C PHE A 236 8.59 34.58 11.92
N SER A 237 9.64 34.09 12.59
CA SER A 237 10.48 32.99 12.07
C SER A 237 9.71 31.70 11.91
N VAL A 238 8.87 31.34 12.88
CA VAL A 238 8.00 30.15 12.83
C VAL A 238 6.94 30.29 11.75
N ALA A 239 6.30 31.47 11.64
CA ALA A 239 5.27 31.72 10.63
C ALA A 239 5.81 31.61 9.21
N THR A 240 6.93 32.26 8.93
CA THR A 240 7.55 32.27 7.60
C THR A 240 8.03 30.87 7.19
N THR A 241 8.70 30.16 8.11
CA THR A 241 9.17 28.79 7.87
C THR A 241 8.02 27.81 7.69
N GLY A 242 7.02 27.84 8.56
CA GLY A 242 5.86 26.96 8.48
C GLY A 242 5.04 27.18 7.21
N CYS A 243 4.83 28.43 6.83
CA CYS A 243 4.18 28.81 5.58
C CYS A 243 4.95 28.29 4.36
N ALA A 244 6.28 28.45 4.34
CA ALA A 244 7.12 27.98 3.25
C ALA A 244 7.12 26.45 3.14
N LEU A 245 7.27 25.72 4.26
CA LEU A 245 7.26 24.25 4.28
C LEU A 245 5.94 23.68 3.78
N LEU A 246 4.80 24.22 4.22
CA LEU A 246 3.48 23.80 3.74
C LEU A 246 3.26 24.15 2.27
N SER A 247 3.74 25.31 1.81
CA SER A 247 3.68 25.71 0.40
C SER A 247 4.48 24.76 -0.48
N VAL A 248 5.67 24.37 -0.04
CA VAL A 248 6.51 23.37 -0.72
C VAL A 248 5.84 21.99 -0.71
N ALA A 249 5.27 21.58 0.42
CA ALA A 249 4.54 20.30 0.50
C ALA A 249 3.34 20.27 -0.45
N ALA A 250 2.66 21.42 -0.67
CA ALA A 250 1.59 21.53 -1.66
C ALA A 250 2.10 21.44 -3.12
N LEU A 251 3.33 21.88 -3.39
CA LEU A 251 3.96 21.87 -4.73
C LEU A 251 4.64 20.55 -5.07
N SER A 252 5.11 19.77 -4.07
CA SER A 252 5.86 18.54 -4.30
C SER A 252 5.02 17.49 -5.03
N ASP A 253 5.64 16.79 -6.00
CA ASP A 253 5.02 15.66 -6.68
C ASP A 253 4.95 14.42 -5.77
N ASP A 254 4.10 13.46 -6.12
CA ASP A 254 3.74 12.30 -5.31
C ASP A 254 4.87 11.27 -5.09
N SER A 255 6.10 11.57 -5.52
CA SER A 255 7.26 10.67 -5.47
C SER A 255 7.79 10.33 -4.06
N SER A 256 7.31 10.99 -3.00
CA SER A 256 7.67 10.66 -1.61
C SER A 256 6.50 10.83 -0.63
N PRO A 257 5.49 9.96 -0.69
CA PRO A 257 4.26 10.12 0.09
C PRO A 257 4.47 10.09 1.61
N LEU A 258 5.45 9.31 2.08
CA LEU A 258 5.75 9.15 3.51
C LEU A 258 6.32 10.43 4.15
N LEU A 259 7.28 11.10 3.49
CA LEU A 259 7.87 12.34 3.99
C LEU A 259 6.83 13.47 4.01
N ARG A 260 5.96 13.51 3.02
CA ARG A 260 4.91 14.50 2.86
C ARG A 260 3.83 14.37 3.92
N SER A 261 3.31 13.16 4.14
CA SER A 261 2.28 12.93 5.15
C SER A 261 2.80 13.23 6.56
N THR A 262 4.01 12.81 6.89
CA THR A 262 4.61 13.04 8.21
C THR A 262 4.86 14.52 8.50
N VAL A 263 5.43 15.25 7.52
CA VAL A 263 5.71 16.69 7.67
C VAL A 263 4.41 17.50 7.75
N VAL A 264 3.45 17.23 6.86
CA VAL A 264 2.17 17.96 6.85
C VAL A 264 1.37 17.66 8.12
N VAL A 265 1.24 16.40 8.52
CA VAL A 265 0.53 16.03 9.75
C VAL A 265 1.25 16.57 10.99
N GLY A 266 2.60 16.53 11.01
CA GLY A 266 3.40 17.12 12.09
C GLY A 266 3.19 18.62 12.22
N LEU A 267 3.27 19.38 11.13
CA LEU A 267 3.00 20.82 11.09
C LEU A 267 1.56 21.14 11.52
N MET A 268 0.60 20.37 11.09
CA MET A 268 -0.79 20.55 11.46
C MET A 268 -1.04 20.28 12.93
N ARG A 269 -0.41 19.25 13.50
CA ARG A 269 -0.44 19.01 14.96
C ARG A 269 0.16 20.19 15.72
N ALA A 270 1.29 20.71 15.25
CA ALA A 270 1.91 21.89 15.82
C ALA A 270 1.00 23.13 15.73
N MET A 271 0.32 23.35 14.60
CA MET A 271 -0.65 24.45 14.44
C MET A 271 -1.83 24.32 15.39
N VAL A 272 -2.45 23.15 15.51
CA VAL A 272 -3.57 22.93 16.44
C VAL A 272 -3.13 23.12 17.88
N LEU A 273 -1.95 22.60 18.24
CA LEU A 273 -1.37 22.83 19.56
C LEU A 273 -1.15 24.34 19.83
N ALA A 274 -0.62 25.07 18.86
CA ALA A 274 -0.44 26.51 18.95
C ALA A 274 -1.78 27.24 19.14
N VAL A 275 -2.85 26.85 18.44
CA VAL A 275 -4.21 27.40 18.64
C VAL A 275 -4.72 27.10 20.05
N VAL A 276 -4.53 25.89 20.55
CA VAL A 276 -4.96 25.51 21.91
C VAL A 276 -4.23 26.33 22.95
N VAL A 277 -2.91 26.47 22.84
CA VAL A 277 -2.08 27.27 23.74
C VAL A 277 -2.49 28.76 23.69
N LEU A 278 -2.75 29.28 22.49
CA LEU A 278 -3.17 30.64 22.26
C LEU A 278 -4.54 30.93 22.91
N VAL A 279 -5.53 30.08 22.70
CA VAL A 279 -6.85 30.25 23.28
C VAL A 279 -6.79 30.09 24.81
N ALA A 280 -6.01 29.10 25.30
CA ALA A 280 -5.79 28.91 26.73
C ALA A 280 -5.11 30.16 27.38
N SER A 281 -4.11 30.73 26.71
CA SER A 281 -3.41 31.93 27.17
C SER A 281 -4.36 33.17 27.16
N GLY A 282 -5.17 33.30 26.09
CA GLY A 282 -6.16 34.38 26.00
C GLY A 282 -7.25 34.27 27.08
N VAL A 283 -7.70 33.06 27.34
CA VAL A 283 -8.67 32.82 28.43
C VAL A 283 -8.03 33.09 29.81
N ALA A 284 -6.78 32.63 30.03
CA ALA A 284 -6.06 32.92 31.28
C ALA A 284 -5.92 34.44 31.49
N LEU A 285 -5.55 35.20 30.44
CA LEU A 285 -5.46 36.64 30.49
C LEU A 285 -6.83 37.27 30.84
N ALA A 286 -7.89 36.88 30.14
CA ALA A 286 -9.24 37.37 30.39
C ALA A 286 -9.73 37.03 31.82
N THR A 287 -9.46 35.85 32.31
CA THR A 287 -9.86 35.42 33.67
C THR A 287 -9.10 36.20 34.75
N ILE A 288 -7.79 36.45 34.57
CA ILE A 288 -6.97 37.21 35.50
C ILE A 288 -7.44 38.68 35.57
N THR A 289 -7.88 39.25 34.42
CA THR A 289 -8.32 40.67 34.35
C THR A 289 -9.76 40.88 34.78
N LEU A 290 -10.65 39.91 34.59
CA LEU A 290 -12.10 40.08 34.79
C LEU A 290 -12.60 39.49 36.13
N LEU A 291 -11.89 38.55 36.75
CA LEU A 291 -12.37 37.87 37.97
C LEU A 291 -11.71 38.45 39.24
N PRO A 292 -12.51 38.67 40.31
CA PRO A 292 -12.02 39.27 41.55
C PRO A 292 -11.16 38.33 42.40
N THR A 293 -11.19 37.00 42.14
CA THR A 293 -10.41 36.00 42.89
C THR A 293 -9.52 35.19 41.98
N ARG A 294 -8.21 35.12 42.33
CA ARG A 294 -7.23 34.33 41.54
C ARG A 294 -7.56 32.86 41.46
N GLU A 295 -8.18 32.30 42.49
CA GLU A 295 -8.53 30.87 42.56
C GLU A 295 -9.61 30.51 41.52
N ALA A 296 -10.67 31.30 41.40
CA ALA A 296 -11.69 31.11 40.39
C ALA A 296 -11.14 31.25 38.97
N ALA A 297 -10.22 32.18 38.74
CA ALA A 297 -9.56 32.40 37.46
C ALA A 297 -8.75 31.14 37.03
N VAL A 298 -8.00 30.56 37.96
CA VAL A 298 -7.20 29.31 37.70
C VAL A 298 -8.12 28.14 37.39
N LEU A 299 -9.20 27.92 38.16
CA LEU A 299 -10.13 26.82 37.92
C LEU A 299 -10.80 26.91 36.55
N ILE A 300 -11.26 28.11 36.16
CA ILE A 300 -11.87 28.34 34.86
C ILE A 300 -10.85 28.14 33.72
N ALA A 301 -9.63 28.65 33.88
CA ALA A 301 -8.56 28.48 32.90
C ALA A 301 -8.21 26.98 32.68
N VAL A 302 -8.12 26.22 33.77
CA VAL A 302 -7.87 24.78 33.72
C VAL A 302 -9.04 24.04 33.04
N ALA A 303 -10.30 24.31 33.44
CA ALA A 303 -11.47 23.68 32.84
C ALA A 303 -11.57 23.97 31.33
N LEU A 304 -11.35 25.21 30.93
CA LEU A 304 -11.35 25.59 29.51
C LEU A 304 -10.18 24.96 28.73
N THR A 305 -9.00 24.84 29.34
CA THR A 305 -7.84 24.16 28.71
C THR A 305 -8.15 22.68 28.44
N VAL A 306 -8.84 21.99 29.36
CA VAL A 306 -9.27 20.60 29.18
C VAL A 306 -10.29 20.48 28.02
N VAL A 307 -11.29 21.36 27.98
CA VAL A 307 -12.32 21.39 26.91
C VAL A 307 -11.66 21.69 25.55
N LEU A 308 -10.73 22.63 25.51
CA LEU A 308 -9.98 22.97 24.30
C LEU A 308 -9.07 21.83 23.85
N GLY A 309 -8.38 21.17 24.79
CA GLY A 309 -7.56 19.98 24.49
C GLY A 309 -8.41 18.85 23.88
N TRP A 310 -9.59 18.61 24.45
CA TRP A 310 -10.53 17.61 23.90
C TRP A 310 -11.04 18.01 22.51
N SER A 311 -11.40 19.28 22.32
CA SER A 311 -11.85 19.80 21.01
C SER A 311 -10.73 19.74 19.96
N ALA A 312 -9.50 20.00 20.36
CA ALA A 312 -8.33 19.95 19.50
C ALA A 312 -8.08 18.53 18.95
N THR A 313 -8.29 17.49 19.75
CA THR A 313 -8.15 16.11 19.27
C THR A 313 -9.16 15.79 18.17
N ARG A 314 -10.40 16.29 18.27
CA ARG A 314 -11.44 16.14 17.24
C ARG A 314 -11.09 16.89 15.95
N VAL A 315 -10.61 18.12 16.09
CA VAL A 315 -10.14 18.92 14.96
C VAL A 315 -8.95 18.24 14.29
N LEU A 316 -7.99 17.74 15.06
CA LEU A 316 -6.83 16.99 14.53
C LEU A 316 -7.24 15.74 13.76
N GLN A 317 -8.19 14.97 14.27
CA GLN A 317 -8.71 13.79 13.58
C GLN A 317 -9.41 14.18 12.27
N TRP A 318 -10.28 15.19 12.31
CA TRP A 318 -10.97 15.69 11.12
C TRP A 318 -9.97 16.17 10.07
N VAL A 319 -9.00 16.95 10.51
CA VAL A 319 -7.97 17.50 9.63
C VAL A 319 -7.06 16.40 9.07
N ALA A 320 -6.65 15.42 9.88
CA ALA A 320 -5.89 14.26 9.40
C ALA A 320 -6.67 13.49 8.32
N GLY A 321 -7.96 13.26 8.52
CA GLY A 321 -8.82 12.63 7.52
C GLY A 321 -8.99 13.42 6.22
N VAL A 322 -8.95 14.78 6.30
CA VAL A 322 -9.00 15.63 5.09
C VAL A 322 -7.66 15.65 4.34
N VAL A 323 -6.55 15.64 5.07
CA VAL A 323 -5.19 15.75 4.48
C VAL A 323 -4.67 14.41 4.00
N ASP A 324 -4.91 13.36 4.75
CA ASP A 324 -4.55 11.99 4.38
C ASP A 324 -5.72 11.03 4.64
N PRO A 325 -6.74 11.07 3.78
CA PRO A 325 -7.89 10.17 3.91
C PRO A 325 -7.52 8.69 3.79
N VAL A 326 -6.32 8.42 3.28
CA VAL A 326 -5.80 7.06 3.09
C VAL A 326 -4.96 6.58 4.29
N ALA A 327 -4.61 7.49 5.23
CA ALA A 327 -3.79 7.13 6.39
C ALA A 327 -4.46 6.09 7.29
N GLU A 328 -5.78 6.19 7.49
CA GLU A 328 -6.55 5.23 8.27
C GLU A 328 -6.60 3.87 7.58
N LEU A 329 -6.84 3.85 6.27
CA LEU A 329 -6.82 2.64 5.45
C LEU A 329 -5.43 1.96 5.53
N ARG A 330 -4.35 2.73 5.40
CA ARG A 330 -2.98 2.23 5.51
C ARG A 330 -2.71 1.59 6.86
N LEU A 331 -3.00 2.30 7.96
CA LEU A 331 -2.79 1.82 9.32
C LEU A 331 -3.59 0.55 9.62
N GLU A 332 -4.83 0.47 9.16
CA GLU A 332 -5.67 -0.71 9.36
C GLU A 332 -5.19 -1.90 8.53
N ILE A 333 -4.73 -1.68 7.30
CA ILE A 333 -4.12 -2.74 6.48
C ILE A 333 -2.81 -3.21 7.13
N GLU A 334 -1.92 -2.31 7.57
CA GLU A 334 -0.66 -2.66 8.25
C GLU A 334 -0.92 -3.44 9.55
N ARG A 335 -1.90 -3.04 10.35
CA ARG A 335 -2.29 -3.77 11.57
C ARG A 335 -2.85 -5.15 11.24
N ALA A 336 -3.72 -5.24 10.26
CA ALA A 336 -4.34 -6.50 9.87
C ALA A 336 -3.32 -7.47 9.26
N THR A 337 -2.38 -6.98 8.45
CA THR A 337 -1.30 -7.80 7.88
C THR A 337 -0.27 -8.22 8.92
N GLY A 338 0.06 -7.36 9.89
CA GLY A 338 0.98 -7.68 11.00
C GLY A 338 0.43 -8.74 11.97
N LEU A 339 -0.90 -8.82 12.14
CA LEU A 339 -1.56 -9.81 13.00
C LEU A 339 -1.73 -11.18 12.32
N LEU A 340 -1.71 -11.24 10.98
CA LEU A 340 -2.03 -12.43 10.19
C LEU A 340 -0.77 -12.95 9.45
N ALA A 341 0.31 -13.19 10.18
CA ALA A 341 1.55 -13.74 9.59
C ALA A 341 1.26 -14.95 8.67
N GLY A 342 1.20 -14.72 7.36
CA GLY A 342 1.10 -15.75 6.32
C GLY A 342 -0.25 -15.90 5.60
N ARG A 343 -1.30 -15.11 5.91
CA ARG A 343 -2.57 -15.10 5.16
C ARG A 343 -2.94 -13.67 4.78
N HIS A 344 -2.38 -13.18 3.67
CA HIS A 344 -2.60 -11.80 3.23
C HIS A 344 -3.80 -11.64 2.28
N ARG A 345 -4.25 -12.73 1.63
CA ARG A 345 -5.34 -12.66 0.63
C ARG A 345 -6.64 -12.18 1.25
N GLY A 346 -7.26 -11.19 0.63
CA GLY A 346 -8.53 -10.63 1.06
C GLY A 346 -8.50 -9.70 2.28
N VAL A 347 -7.33 -9.49 2.92
CA VAL A 347 -7.21 -8.59 4.07
C VAL A 347 -7.55 -7.16 3.70
N ALA A 348 -6.99 -6.67 2.59
CA ALA A 348 -7.24 -5.32 2.10
C ALA A 348 -8.73 -5.08 1.84
N GLU A 349 -9.41 -6.03 1.20
CA GLU A 349 -10.85 -5.94 0.91
C GLU A 349 -11.70 -5.97 2.19
N SER A 350 -11.34 -6.81 3.16
CA SER A 350 -12.03 -6.87 4.45
C SER A 350 -11.90 -5.57 5.26
N VAL A 351 -10.73 -4.93 5.19
CA VAL A 351 -10.48 -3.62 5.81
C VAL A 351 -11.29 -2.53 5.10
N VAL A 352 -11.30 -2.53 3.77
CA VAL A 352 -12.09 -1.60 2.96
C VAL A 352 -13.59 -1.72 3.28
N ARG A 353 -14.14 -2.92 3.32
CA ARG A 353 -15.55 -3.18 3.70
C ARG A 353 -15.88 -2.62 5.09
N ARG A 354 -14.98 -2.83 6.04
CA ARG A 354 -15.17 -2.34 7.42
C ARG A 354 -15.15 -0.83 7.51
N LEU A 355 -14.18 -0.18 6.87
CA LEU A 355 -14.02 1.27 6.94
C LEU A 355 -15.14 2.01 6.20
N LEU A 356 -15.60 1.48 5.08
CA LEU A 356 -16.73 2.04 4.34
C LEU A 356 -18.09 1.73 4.98
N GLY A 357 -18.14 0.74 5.89
CA GLY A 357 -19.41 0.21 6.42
C GLY A 357 -20.27 -0.46 5.34
N ASP A 358 -19.68 -0.86 4.23
CA ASP A 358 -20.35 -1.46 3.08
C ASP A 358 -19.86 -2.89 2.86
N GLN A 359 -20.71 -3.87 3.18
CA GLN A 359 -20.41 -5.29 3.01
C GLN A 359 -20.30 -5.73 1.53
N GLY A 360 -20.89 -4.96 0.64
CA GLY A 360 -20.85 -5.20 -0.81
C GLY A 360 -19.64 -4.56 -1.51
N ALA A 361 -18.80 -3.82 -0.78
CA ALA A 361 -17.61 -3.22 -1.36
C ALA A 361 -16.61 -4.32 -1.79
N ALA A 362 -16.06 -4.20 -3.00
CA ALA A 362 -15.09 -5.11 -3.57
C ALA A 362 -13.95 -4.35 -4.24
N LEU A 363 -12.77 -4.97 -4.28
CA LEU A 363 -11.61 -4.45 -4.99
C LEU A 363 -11.49 -5.17 -6.33
N ALA A 364 -11.30 -4.41 -7.40
CA ALA A 364 -11.00 -4.93 -8.72
C ALA A 364 -9.65 -4.40 -9.18
N PHE A 365 -8.81 -5.28 -9.69
CA PHE A 365 -7.45 -5.00 -10.10
C PHE A 365 -7.29 -5.20 -11.59
N ASN A 366 -6.68 -4.22 -12.27
CA ASN A 366 -6.33 -4.35 -13.67
C ASN A 366 -5.08 -5.25 -13.81
N VAL A 367 -5.24 -6.34 -14.57
CA VAL A 367 -4.13 -7.22 -14.95
C VAL A 367 -3.81 -7.02 -16.42
N GLU A 368 -2.81 -7.72 -16.91
CA GLU A 368 -2.44 -7.72 -18.33
C GLU A 368 -3.68 -7.90 -19.24
N ASP A 369 -3.71 -7.24 -20.38
CA ASP A 369 -4.79 -7.23 -21.38
C ASP A 369 -6.06 -6.44 -21.00
N GLY A 370 -6.01 -5.53 -20.02
CA GLY A 370 -7.13 -4.69 -19.63
C GLY A 370 -8.29 -5.46 -18.98
N ARG A 371 -8.03 -6.63 -18.43
CA ARG A 371 -8.99 -7.43 -17.68
C ARG A 371 -8.98 -7.08 -16.21
N TRP A 372 -10.16 -7.06 -15.63
CA TRP A 372 -10.33 -6.80 -14.21
C TRP A 372 -10.51 -8.12 -13.46
N VAL A 373 -9.78 -8.29 -12.37
CA VAL A 373 -9.85 -9.48 -11.52
C VAL A 373 -10.06 -9.07 -10.06
N ASP A 374 -10.64 -9.98 -9.28
CA ASP A 374 -10.72 -9.85 -7.81
C ASP A 374 -9.38 -10.24 -7.13
N VAL A 375 -9.36 -10.23 -5.81
CA VAL A 375 -8.18 -10.60 -5.00
C VAL A 375 -7.78 -12.08 -5.21
N GLU A 376 -8.72 -12.94 -5.56
CA GLU A 376 -8.51 -14.35 -5.88
C GLU A 376 -8.01 -14.58 -7.31
N GLY A 377 -7.95 -13.53 -8.14
CA GLY A 377 -7.54 -13.60 -9.54
C GLY A 377 -8.65 -14.09 -10.48
N GLN A 378 -9.93 -14.01 -10.06
CA GLN A 378 -11.07 -14.34 -10.90
C GLN A 378 -11.50 -13.15 -11.75
N VAL A 379 -11.88 -13.39 -13.01
CA VAL A 379 -12.28 -12.33 -13.93
C VAL A 379 -13.61 -11.71 -13.51
N LEU A 380 -13.60 -10.41 -13.28
CA LEU A 380 -14.79 -9.61 -13.02
C LEU A 380 -15.27 -8.94 -14.30
N ALA A 381 -16.53 -9.12 -14.63
CA ALA A 381 -17.20 -8.35 -15.69
C ALA A 381 -17.64 -7.01 -15.07
N LEU A 382 -16.81 -5.97 -15.21
CA LEU A 382 -17.20 -4.62 -14.82
C LEU A 382 -18.19 -4.07 -15.86
N THR A 383 -19.47 -4.08 -15.52
CA THR A 383 -20.45 -3.28 -16.25
C THR A 383 -20.31 -1.83 -15.80
N PRO A 384 -20.38 -0.84 -16.72
CA PRO A 384 -20.40 0.58 -16.35
C PRO A 384 -21.74 0.86 -15.66
N SER A 385 -21.84 0.48 -14.39
CA SER A 385 -22.97 0.80 -13.53
C SER A 385 -22.60 2.02 -12.68
N GLU A 386 -23.62 2.75 -12.22
CA GLU A 386 -23.47 3.96 -11.39
C GLU A 386 -22.71 3.74 -10.06
N ASN A 387 -22.28 2.52 -9.79
CA ASN A 387 -21.71 2.06 -8.53
C ASN A 387 -20.17 1.94 -8.55
N VAL A 388 -19.52 2.27 -9.65
CA VAL A 388 -18.06 2.17 -9.77
C VAL A 388 -17.41 3.48 -9.38
N VAL A 389 -16.66 3.49 -8.28
CA VAL A 389 -15.78 4.59 -7.90
C VAL A 389 -14.36 4.24 -8.34
N LEU A 390 -13.87 4.95 -9.34
CA LEU A 390 -12.50 4.80 -9.82
C LEU A 390 -11.54 5.48 -8.82
N ALA A 391 -10.79 4.69 -8.09
CA ALA A 391 -9.60 5.16 -7.40
C ALA A 391 -8.47 5.22 -8.44
N ARG A 392 -8.31 6.38 -9.08
CA ARG A 392 -7.28 6.60 -10.10
C ARG A 392 -5.95 6.92 -9.43
N GLU A 393 -4.98 6.07 -9.59
CA GLU A 393 -3.58 6.45 -9.62
C GLU A 393 -3.10 6.49 -11.07
N GLN A 394 -1.92 7.07 -11.33
CA GLN A 394 -1.40 7.41 -12.67
C GLN A 394 -1.43 6.28 -13.71
N ASP A 395 -1.71 5.01 -13.33
CA ASP A 395 -1.72 3.83 -14.20
C ASP A 395 -3.00 2.98 -14.19
N GLU A 396 -4.13 3.48 -13.69
CA GLU A 396 -5.45 2.81 -13.81
C GLU A 396 -5.56 1.37 -13.25
N ASP A 397 -4.71 0.96 -12.31
CA ASP A 397 -4.57 -0.46 -11.94
C ASP A 397 -5.54 -0.97 -10.87
N VAL A 398 -6.25 -0.09 -10.17
CA VAL A 398 -7.17 -0.48 -9.07
C VAL A 398 -8.50 0.25 -9.16
N VAL A 399 -9.59 -0.49 -9.06
CA VAL A 399 -10.96 0.03 -8.98
C VAL A 399 -11.62 -0.47 -7.71
N LEU A 400 -12.21 0.44 -6.96
CA LEU A 400 -13.05 0.13 -5.83
C LEU A 400 -14.51 0.10 -6.26
N LEU A 401 -15.14 -1.05 -6.12
CA LEU A 401 -16.55 -1.25 -6.35
C LEU A 401 -17.31 -0.99 -5.05
N VAL A 402 -18.21 -0.01 -5.05
CA VAL A 402 -19.01 0.35 -3.86
C VAL A 402 -20.47 0.14 -4.18
N SER A 403 -21.18 -0.60 -3.33
CA SER A 403 -22.62 -0.79 -3.45
C SER A 403 -23.35 0.49 -3.04
N GLY A 404 -24.31 0.90 -3.76
CA GLY A 404 -25.35 1.94 -3.65
C GLY A 404 -25.38 3.01 -2.54
N ASP A 405 -24.65 2.91 -1.44
CA ASP A 405 -24.69 3.89 -0.34
C ASP A 405 -23.96 5.19 -0.70
N THR A 406 -24.69 6.31 -0.65
CA THR A 406 -24.15 7.66 -0.94
C THR A 406 -23.05 8.11 0.02
N ARG A 407 -23.00 7.57 1.24
CA ARG A 407 -21.96 7.85 2.23
C ARG A 407 -20.69 7.08 1.87
N ALA A 408 -20.79 5.78 1.67
CA ALA A 408 -19.69 4.92 1.26
C ALA A 408 -19.03 5.41 -0.05
N ARG A 409 -19.83 5.89 -1.02
CA ARG A 409 -19.32 6.51 -2.26
C ARG A 409 -18.52 7.78 -2.02
N ARG A 410 -18.96 8.66 -1.09
CA ARG A 410 -18.23 9.89 -0.74
C ARG A 410 -16.92 9.57 -0.06
N ASP A 411 -16.91 8.62 0.85
CA ASP A 411 -15.73 8.21 1.60
C ASP A 411 -14.73 7.50 0.67
N ALA A 412 -15.21 6.63 -0.22
CA ALA A 412 -14.40 6.00 -1.26
C ALA A 412 -13.81 7.02 -2.26
N ALA A 413 -14.57 8.03 -2.66
CA ALA A 413 -14.07 9.10 -3.53
C ALA A 413 -12.97 9.95 -2.86
N ALA A 414 -12.96 10.03 -1.52
CA ALA A 414 -11.88 10.66 -0.76
C ALA A 414 -10.58 9.85 -0.79
N TRP A 415 -10.65 8.54 -1.09
CA TRP A 415 -9.49 7.65 -1.18
C TRP A 415 -8.87 7.62 -2.59
N GLY A 416 -9.04 8.67 -3.40
CA GLY A 416 -8.59 8.73 -4.80
C GLY A 416 -7.12 8.35 -5.05
N ASP A 417 -6.27 8.36 -4.02
CA ASP A 417 -4.84 8.01 -4.09
C ASP A 417 -4.52 6.74 -3.27
N CYS A 418 -5.45 5.79 -3.15
CA CYS A 418 -5.25 4.58 -2.36
C CYS A 418 -4.39 3.49 -3.06
N GLY A 419 -4.02 3.66 -4.32
CA GLY A 419 -3.29 2.67 -5.11
C GLY A 419 -1.99 2.20 -4.46
N LEU A 420 -1.16 3.14 -3.95
CA LEU A 420 0.07 2.77 -3.23
C LEU A 420 -0.18 1.93 -1.97
N VAL A 421 -1.30 2.14 -1.28
CA VAL A 421 -1.68 1.37 -0.09
C VAL A 421 -2.22 0.00 -0.48
N LEU A 422 -2.85 -0.10 -1.66
CA LEU A 422 -3.41 -1.33 -2.22
C LEU A 422 -2.43 -2.06 -3.14
N ALA A 423 -1.23 -1.52 -3.42
CA ALA A 423 -0.22 -2.15 -4.25
C ALA A 423 0.13 -3.60 -3.84
N PRO A 424 0.25 -3.96 -2.55
CA PRO A 424 0.44 -5.36 -2.17
C PRO A 424 -0.71 -6.26 -2.62
N ALA A 425 -1.97 -5.81 -2.46
CA ALA A 425 -3.15 -6.57 -2.88
C ALA A 425 -3.21 -6.73 -4.41
N LEU A 426 -2.80 -5.70 -5.17
CA LEU A 426 -2.64 -5.78 -6.63
C LEU A 426 -1.61 -6.83 -7.03
N MET A 427 -0.46 -6.89 -6.34
CA MET A 427 0.56 -7.91 -6.63
C MET A 427 0.05 -9.32 -6.34
N GLU A 428 -0.67 -9.51 -5.23
CA GLU A 428 -1.31 -10.79 -4.90
C GLU A 428 -2.35 -11.21 -5.94
N ALA A 429 -3.19 -10.29 -6.41
CA ALA A 429 -4.17 -10.54 -7.46
C ALA A 429 -3.51 -10.92 -8.80
N ARG A 430 -2.43 -10.23 -9.17
CA ARG A 430 -1.64 -10.55 -10.38
C ARG A 430 -0.98 -11.93 -10.28
N GLU A 431 -0.41 -12.28 -9.13
CA GLU A 431 0.18 -13.59 -8.90
C GLU A 431 -0.88 -14.71 -8.96
N ALA A 432 -2.04 -14.50 -8.33
CA ALA A 432 -3.16 -15.43 -8.38
C ALA A 432 -3.64 -15.65 -9.83
N TRP A 433 -3.78 -14.57 -10.60
CA TRP A 433 -4.15 -14.62 -12.02
C TRP A 433 -3.14 -15.40 -12.87
N GLN A 434 -1.85 -15.11 -12.73
CA GLN A 434 -0.78 -15.79 -13.47
C GLN A 434 -0.72 -17.27 -13.11
N SER A 435 -0.83 -17.62 -11.83
CA SER A 435 -0.87 -19.00 -11.35
C SER A 435 -2.07 -19.75 -11.89
N GLY A 436 -3.25 -19.12 -11.91
CA GLY A 436 -4.46 -19.68 -12.50
C GLY A 436 -4.29 -19.97 -14.00
N ARG A 437 -3.74 -19.03 -14.76
CA ARG A 437 -3.45 -19.21 -16.20
C ARG A 437 -2.43 -20.34 -16.46
N ALA A 438 -1.36 -20.39 -15.68
CA ALA A 438 -0.36 -21.44 -15.78
C ALA A 438 -0.96 -22.82 -15.52
N SER A 439 -1.84 -22.93 -14.51
CA SER A 439 -2.55 -24.18 -14.20
C SER A 439 -3.46 -24.61 -15.35
N VAL A 440 -4.25 -23.71 -15.91
CA VAL A 440 -5.14 -24.00 -17.06
C VAL A 440 -4.31 -24.40 -18.29
N ALA A 441 -3.23 -23.67 -18.60
CA ALA A 441 -2.36 -23.98 -19.72
C ALA A 441 -1.71 -25.38 -19.56
N ALA A 442 -1.25 -25.72 -18.35
CA ALA A 442 -0.70 -27.04 -18.04
C ALA A 442 -1.74 -28.16 -18.18
N GLN A 443 -3.01 -27.90 -17.80
CA GLN A 443 -4.10 -28.86 -17.99
C GLN A 443 -4.42 -29.08 -19.49
N VAL A 444 -4.48 -28.02 -20.27
CA VAL A 444 -4.73 -28.09 -21.73
C VAL A 444 -3.60 -28.86 -22.41
N GLU A 445 -2.35 -28.55 -22.09
CA GLU A 445 -1.18 -29.26 -22.68
C GLU A 445 -1.14 -30.75 -22.26
N ARG A 446 -1.47 -31.02 -20.98
CA ARG A 446 -1.59 -32.41 -20.52
C ARG A 446 -2.69 -33.19 -21.27
N ALA A 447 -3.84 -32.55 -21.50
CA ALA A 447 -4.93 -33.17 -22.27
C ALA A 447 -4.54 -33.40 -23.74
N ARG A 448 -3.81 -32.45 -24.34
CA ARG A 448 -3.29 -32.57 -25.71
C ARG A 448 -2.26 -33.71 -25.82
N LEU A 449 -1.29 -33.78 -24.91
CA LEU A 449 -0.31 -34.85 -24.88
C LEU A 449 -0.98 -36.22 -24.70
N GLN A 450 -2.01 -36.32 -23.86
CA GLN A 450 -2.81 -37.53 -23.71
C GLN A 450 -3.48 -37.96 -25.01
N GLN A 451 -4.05 -37.00 -25.76
CA GLN A 451 -4.68 -37.30 -27.05
C GLN A 451 -3.66 -37.68 -28.11
N ASP A 452 -2.52 -37.03 -28.22
CA ASP A 452 -1.44 -37.34 -29.15
C ASP A 452 -0.86 -38.76 -28.90
N LEU A 453 -0.70 -39.13 -27.61
CA LEU A 453 -0.28 -40.48 -27.22
C LEU A 453 -1.34 -41.54 -27.58
N HIS A 454 -2.63 -41.22 -27.38
CA HIS A 454 -3.72 -42.14 -27.69
C HIS A 454 -3.85 -42.39 -29.20
N ASP A 455 -3.88 -41.32 -29.99
CA ASP A 455 -4.19 -41.42 -31.43
C ASP A 455 -2.96 -41.78 -32.26
N GLY A 456 -1.77 -41.32 -31.89
CA GLY A 456 -0.54 -41.54 -32.63
C GLY A 456 0.19 -42.83 -32.30
N LEU A 457 0.56 -43.03 -31.03
CA LEU A 457 1.46 -44.13 -30.62
C LEU A 457 0.71 -45.45 -30.51
N GLN A 458 -0.47 -45.46 -29.89
CA GLN A 458 -1.28 -46.67 -29.73
C GLN A 458 -1.73 -47.22 -31.08
N GLY A 459 -2.17 -46.37 -32.01
CA GLY A 459 -2.56 -46.78 -33.34
C GLY A 459 -1.41 -47.46 -34.12
N ARG A 460 -0.20 -46.90 -34.03
CA ARG A 460 0.98 -47.46 -34.69
C ARG A 460 1.42 -48.80 -34.09
N LEU A 461 1.46 -48.90 -32.77
CA LEU A 461 1.84 -50.14 -32.09
C LEU A 461 0.82 -51.26 -32.35
N LEU A 462 -0.46 -50.95 -32.35
CA LEU A 462 -1.52 -51.89 -32.66
C LEU A 462 -1.44 -52.36 -34.13
N GLY A 463 -1.19 -51.42 -35.06
CA GLY A 463 -0.96 -51.71 -36.47
C GLY A 463 0.24 -52.64 -36.69
N LEU A 464 1.35 -52.43 -35.99
CA LEU A 464 2.53 -53.29 -36.02
C LEU A 464 2.22 -54.70 -35.48
N ALA A 465 1.48 -54.78 -34.35
CA ALA A 465 1.07 -56.07 -33.77
C ALA A 465 0.17 -56.88 -34.72
N LEU A 466 -0.77 -56.22 -35.41
CA LEU A 466 -1.64 -56.83 -36.42
C LEU A 466 -0.84 -57.32 -37.64
N ASN A 467 0.07 -56.51 -38.17
CA ASN A 467 0.92 -56.89 -39.30
C ASN A 467 1.80 -58.08 -38.97
N LEU A 468 2.42 -58.10 -37.78
CA LEU A 468 3.22 -59.28 -37.34
C LEU A 468 2.34 -60.49 -37.15
N GLN A 469 1.12 -60.33 -36.64
CA GLN A 469 0.21 -61.48 -36.49
C GLN A 469 -0.24 -62.03 -37.84
N MET A 470 -0.50 -61.21 -38.84
CA MET A 470 -0.80 -61.65 -40.21
C MET A 470 0.41 -62.31 -40.85
N SER A 471 1.62 -61.78 -40.66
CA SER A 471 2.86 -62.39 -41.21
C SER A 471 3.15 -63.71 -40.59
N ARG A 472 2.83 -63.98 -39.32
CA ARG A 472 2.99 -65.28 -38.65
C ARG A 472 2.30 -66.43 -39.37
N ASP A 473 1.11 -66.16 -39.95
CA ASP A 473 0.28 -67.18 -40.57
C ASP A 473 0.88 -67.69 -41.92
N TYR A 474 1.83 -66.95 -42.50
CA TYR A 474 2.56 -67.32 -43.73
C TYR A 474 3.94 -67.97 -43.50
N ILE A 475 4.35 -68.22 -42.24
CA ILE A 475 5.65 -68.74 -41.87
C ILE A 475 5.50 -70.25 -41.53
N ASP A 476 6.24 -71.11 -42.21
CA ASP A 476 6.17 -72.56 -41.99
C ASP A 476 7.06 -73.03 -40.83
N ASP A 477 8.07 -72.22 -40.44
CA ASP A 477 8.99 -72.60 -39.36
C ASP A 477 8.32 -72.39 -37.97
N PRO A 478 8.21 -73.49 -37.16
CA PRO A 478 7.55 -73.40 -35.85
C PRO A 478 8.31 -72.52 -34.82
N VAL A 479 9.64 -72.42 -34.92
CA VAL A 479 10.46 -71.61 -34.02
C VAL A 479 10.23 -70.10 -34.31
N ALA A 480 10.22 -69.72 -35.58
CA ALA A 480 9.96 -68.39 -36.03
C ALA A 480 8.52 -67.98 -35.69
N ARG A 481 7.54 -68.86 -35.78
CA ARG A 481 6.15 -68.66 -35.42
C ARG A 481 5.97 -68.34 -33.91
N LEU A 482 6.73 -69.03 -33.07
CA LEU A 482 6.73 -68.85 -31.62
C LEU A 482 7.32 -67.48 -31.27
N ALA A 483 8.47 -67.09 -31.82
CA ALA A 483 9.14 -65.85 -31.62
C ALA A 483 8.26 -64.66 -32.03
N ILE A 484 7.53 -64.75 -33.15
CA ILE A 484 6.60 -63.70 -33.54
C ILE A 484 5.42 -63.60 -32.58
N SER A 485 4.91 -64.73 -32.06
CA SER A 485 3.83 -64.74 -31.08
C SER A 485 4.21 -64.05 -29.77
N GLU A 486 5.44 -64.29 -29.31
CA GLU A 486 6.03 -63.63 -28.14
C GLU A 486 6.16 -62.10 -28.37
N THR A 487 6.72 -61.72 -29.53
CA THR A 487 6.85 -60.28 -29.91
C THR A 487 5.50 -59.55 -29.97
N VAL A 488 4.48 -60.21 -30.54
CA VAL A 488 3.09 -59.65 -30.58
C VAL A 488 2.53 -59.52 -29.18
N SER A 489 2.81 -60.48 -28.29
CA SER A 489 2.39 -60.38 -26.87
C SER A 489 3.06 -59.23 -26.14
N GLU A 490 4.38 -59.07 -26.32
CA GLU A 490 5.13 -57.92 -25.75
C GLU A 490 4.65 -56.59 -26.30
N LEU A 491 4.37 -56.46 -27.59
CA LEU A 491 3.83 -55.23 -28.19
C LEU A 491 2.44 -54.90 -27.63
N ARG A 492 1.58 -55.88 -27.41
CA ARG A 492 0.29 -55.70 -26.75
C ARG A 492 0.43 -55.27 -25.29
N GLY A 493 1.41 -55.81 -24.58
CA GLY A 493 1.78 -55.38 -23.24
C GLY A 493 2.20 -53.90 -23.23
N ALA A 494 3.11 -53.52 -24.14
CA ALA A 494 3.56 -52.15 -24.28
C ALA A 494 2.41 -51.15 -24.61
N VAL A 495 1.45 -51.57 -25.44
CA VAL A 495 0.23 -50.75 -25.71
C VAL A 495 -0.62 -50.57 -24.44
N GLN A 496 -0.71 -51.62 -23.61
CA GLN A 496 -1.42 -51.51 -22.33
C GLN A 496 -0.67 -50.62 -21.33
N ASP A 497 0.66 -50.67 -21.28
CA ASP A 497 1.48 -49.81 -20.45
C ASP A 497 1.35 -48.34 -20.88
N VAL A 498 1.37 -48.04 -22.19
CA VAL A 498 1.12 -46.70 -22.73
C VAL A 498 -0.31 -46.22 -22.41
N ARG A 499 -1.31 -47.09 -22.46
CA ARG A 499 -2.68 -46.75 -22.03
C ARG A 499 -2.76 -46.44 -20.55
N ALA A 500 -2.06 -47.18 -19.71
CA ALA A 500 -2.01 -46.91 -18.28
C ALA A 500 -1.31 -45.59 -17.96
N MET A 501 -0.25 -45.22 -18.69
CA MET A 501 0.47 -43.96 -18.54
C MET A 501 -0.31 -42.74 -19.09
N ALA A 502 -0.97 -42.91 -20.25
CA ALA A 502 -1.65 -41.83 -20.94
C ALA A 502 -3.08 -41.57 -20.42
N GLY A 503 -3.75 -42.61 -19.95
CA GLY A 503 -5.14 -42.53 -19.58
C GLY A 503 -5.37 -42.87 -18.12
N GLY A 504 -5.42 -41.91 -17.23
CA GLY A 504 -6.11 -42.07 -15.96
C GLY A 504 -7.63 -42.35 -16.13
N ARG A 505 -8.05 -43.00 -17.24
CA ARG A 505 -9.41 -43.48 -17.41
C ARG A 505 -9.56 -44.79 -16.68
N LEU A 506 -10.28 -44.74 -15.61
CA LEU A 506 -10.75 -45.89 -14.88
C LEU A 506 -11.53 -46.83 -15.85
N PRO A 507 -11.40 -48.16 -15.71
CA PRO A 507 -12.25 -49.05 -16.48
C PRO A 507 -13.72 -48.70 -16.32
N GLN A 508 -14.48 -48.71 -17.42
CA GLN A 508 -15.90 -48.34 -17.39
C GLN A 508 -16.68 -49.16 -16.34
N ILE A 509 -16.33 -50.42 -16.20
CA ILE A 509 -16.90 -51.34 -15.20
C ILE A 509 -16.66 -50.88 -13.76
N LEU A 510 -15.55 -50.16 -13.50
CA LEU A 510 -15.31 -49.57 -12.16
C LEU A 510 -16.24 -48.40 -11.91
N VAL A 511 -16.51 -47.60 -12.94
CA VAL A 511 -17.41 -46.44 -12.85
C VAL A 511 -18.86 -46.90 -12.71
N ASP A 512 -19.29 -47.88 -13.52
CA ASP A 512 -20.67 -48.32 -13.58
C ASP A 512 -21.01 -49.31 -12.44
N ASP A 513 -20.18 -50.36 -12.27
CA ASP A 513 -20.48 -51.52 -11.42
C ASP A 513 -19.66 -51.59 -10.12
N GLY A 514 -18.68 -50.65 -9.93
CA GLY A 514 -17.89 -50.50 -8.70
C GLY A 514 -16.68 -51.42 -8.59
N LEU A 515 -15.93 -51.28 -7.48
CA LEU A 515 -14.64 -51.90 -7.24
C LEU A 515 -14.67 -53.44 -7.33
N GLY A 516 -15.68 -54.07 -6.73
CA GLY A 516 -15.77 -55.53 -6.72
C GLY A 516 -15.96 -56.13 -8.12
N ALA A 517 -16.77 -55.50 -9.00
CA ALA A 517 -16.97 -55.95 -10.36
C ALA A 517 -15.70 -55.71 -11.22
N ALA A 518 -15.06 -54.57 -11.07
CA ALA A 518 -13.83 -54.25 -11.77
C ALA A 518 -12.67 -55.22 -11.44
N VAL A 519 -12.51 -55.55 -10.15
CA VAL A 519 -11.47 -56.51 -9.72
C VAL A 519 -11.77 -57.91 -10.23
N ARG A 520 -13.02 -58.37 -10.19
CA ARG A 520 -13.41 -59.64 -10.80
C ARG A 520 -13.05 -59.71 -12.29
N ALA A 521 -13.33 -58.65 -13.04
CA ALA A 521 -12.97 -58.57 -14.44
C ALA A 521 -11.47 -58.55 -14.68
N PHE A 522 -10.73 -57.82 -13.82
CA PHE A 522 -9.27 -57.68 -13.91
C PHE A 522 -8.55 -59.02 -13.71
N VAL A 523 -8.99 -59.84 -12.77
CA VAL A 523 -8.33 -61.12 -12.45
C VAL A 523 -8.69 -62.27 -13.42
N GLN A 524 -9.69 -62.12 -14.27
CA GLN A 524 -10.14 -63.18 -15.21
C GLN A 524 -9.01 -63.71 -16.13
N PRO A 525 -8.15 -62.89 -16.75
CA PRO A 525 -7.06 -63.39 -17.60
C PRO A 525 -6.02 -64.21 -16.85
N VAL A 526 -5.85 -63.96 -15.56
CA VAL A 526 -4.86 -64.59 -14.68
C VAL A 526 -5.50 -65.53 -13.66
N ARG A 527 -6.76 -65.96 -13.90
CA ARG A 527 -7.58 -66.72 -12.95
C ARG A 527 -6.90 -68.04 -12.51
N ALA A 528 -6.07 -68.62 -13.35
CA ALA A 528 -5.33 -69.84 -13.02
C ALA A 528 -4.31 -69.67 -11.88
N ARG A 529 -3.81 -68.45 -11.67
CA ARG A 529 -2.87 -68.10 -10.59
C ARG A 529 -3.55 -67.52 -9.36
N ILE A 530 -4.85 -67.22 -9.44
CA ILE A 530 -5.60 -66.70 -8.31
C ILE A 530 -6.10 -67.85 -7.43
N GLY A 531 -5.56 -67.94 -6.24
CA GLY A 531 -5.97 -68.94 -5.25
C GLY A 531 -7.32 -68.55 -4.64
N THR A 532 -7.34 -67.50 -3.88
CA THR A 532 -8.53 -66.97 -3.24
C THR A 532 -8.85 -65.57 -3.79
N LEU A 533 -10.12 -65.33 -4.10
CA LEU A 533 -10.65 -64.01 -4.40
C LEU A 533 -11.83 -63.74 -3.44
N ASP A 534 -11.56 -63.06 -2.34
CA ASP A 534 -12.55 -62.72 -1.32
C ASP A 534 -12.91 -61.25 -1.41
N LEU A 535 -14.13 -60.96 -1.82
CA LEU A 535 -14.66 -59.61 -1.98
C LEU A 535 -15.90 -59.47 -1.10
N SER A 536 -15.79 -58.62 -0.06
CA SER A 536 -16.89 -58.39 0.88
C SER A 536 -18.19 -58.01 0.17
N PRO A 537 -19.34 -58.57 0.54
CA PRO A 537 -20.64 -58.18 0.02
C PRO A 537 -20.95 -56.70 0.21
N ASP A 538 -20.36 -56.06 1.23
CA ASP A 538 -20.56 -54.67 1.55
C ASP A 538 -20.06 -53.73 0.41
N LEU A 539 -19.13 -54.19 -0.42
CA LEU A 539 -18.67 -53.45 -1.62
C LEU A 539 -19.78 -53.22 -2.66
N ALA A 540 -20.83 -54.05 -2.66
CA ALA A 540 -21.98 -53.90 -3.58
C ALA A 540 -23.04 -52.92 -3.02
N GLY A 541 -23.18 -52.85 -1.67
CA GLY A 541 -24.19 -52.00 -1.00
C GLY A 541 -23.68 -50.67 -0.53
N ARG A 542 -22.37 -50.52 -0.33
CA ARG A 542 -21.75 -49.30 0.22
C ARG A 542 -20.58 -48.89 -0.66
N ARG A 543 -20.84 -48.00 -1.63
CA ARG A 543 -19.80 -47.50 -2.53
C ARG A 543 -18.94 -46.43 -1.83
N PRO A 544 -17.62 -46.63 -1.74
CA PRO A 544 -16.67 -45.59 -1.38
C PRO A 544 -16.67 -44.45 -2.39
N LEU A 545 -16.00 -43.34 -2.07
CA LEU A 545 -15.76 -42.30 -3.05
C LEU A 545 -15.07 -42.88 -4.30
N ALA A 546 -15.45 -42.40 -5.49
CA ALA A 546 -14.89 -42.88 -6.76
C ALA A 546 -13.36 -42.79 -6.81
N SER A 547 -12.77 -41.78 -6.16
CA SER A 547 -11.30 -41.64 -6.03
C SER A 547 -10.68 -42.75 -5.16
N VAL A 548 -11.38 -43.21 -4.13
CA VAL A 548 -10.95 -44.30 -3.23
C VAL A 548 -11.08 -45.65 -3.95
N GLU A 549 -12.20 -45.90 -4.65
CA GLU A 549 -12.37 -47.09 -5.51
C GLU A 549 -11.28 -47.18 -6.57
N ALA A 550 -10.94 -46.03 -7.22
CA ALA A 550 -9.86 -45.96 -8.19
C ALA A 550 -8.50 -46.30 -7.55
N CYS A 551 -8.19 -45.72 -6.41
CA CYS A 551 -6.94 -46.00 -5.69
C CYS A 551 -6.84 -47.47 -5.31
N ALA A 552 -7.88 -48.06 -4.75
CA ALA A 552 -7.95 -49.48 -4.38
C ALA A 552 -7.77 -50.39 -5.61
N TYR A 553 -8.41 -50.09 -6.74
CA TYR A 553 -8.25 -50.83 -7.98
C TYR A 553 -6.81 -50.81 -8.48
N PHE A 554 -6.12 -49.65 -8.44
CA PHE A 554 -4.72 -49.55 -8.83
C PHE A 554 -3.79 -50.33 -7.88
N VAL A 555 -4.07 -50.35 -6.59
CA VAL A 555 -3.32 -51.15 -5.61
C VAL A 555 -3.40 -52.64 -5.98
N VAL A 556 -4.62 -53.13 -6.24
CA VAL A 556 -4.82 -54.54 -6.65
C VAL A 556 -4.07 -54.87 -7.95
N GLY A 557 -4.22 -54.01 -8.96
CA GLY A 557 -3.59 -54.21 -10.27
C GLY A 557 -2.06 -54.27 -10.20
N GLU A 558 -1.45 -53.30 -9.50
CA GLU A 558 0.00 -53.24 -9.37
C GLU A 558 0.55 -54.36 -8.51
N ALA A 559 -0.13 -54.71 -7.40
CA ALA A 559 0.31 -55.80 -6.54
C ALA A 559 0.27 -57.17 -7.26
N ILE A 560 -0.81 -57.45 -8.02
CA ILE A 560 -0.91 -58.67 -8.84
C ILE A 560 0.16 -58.69 -9.94
N ASN A 561 0.36 -57.54 -10.61
CA ASN A 561 1.37 -57.43 -11.67
C ASN A 561 2.79 -57.66 -11.14
N ASN A 562 3.09 -57.10 -9.96
CA ASN A 562 4.37 -57.30 -9.28
C ASN A 562 4.57 -58.80 -8.88
N ALA A 563 3.54 -59.44 -8.34
CA ALA A 563 3.56 -60.85 -8.03
C ALA A 563 3.87 -61.71 -9.28
N ILE A 564 3.19 -61.45 -10.40
CA ILE A 564 3.39 -62.18 -11.65
C ILE A 564 4.79 -61.98 -12.24
N LYS A 565 5.30 -60.71 -12.19
CA LYS A 565 6.57 -60.37 -12.84
C LYS A 565 7.80 -60.68 -11.99
N HIS A 566 7.70 -60.59 -10.68
CA HIS A 566 8.87 -60.52 -9.81
C HIS A 566 8.94 -61.63 -8.75
N SER A 567 7.82 -62.20 -8.32
CA SER A 567 7.83 -63.11 -7.19
C SER A 567 8.04 -64.59 -7.58
N GLY A 568 7.79 -64.95 -8.84
CA GLY A 568 7.80 -66.34 -9.27
C GLY A 568 6.72 -67.21 -8.62
N CYS A 569 5.64 -66.60 -8.15
CA CYS A 569 4.57 -67.28 -7.40
C CYS A 569 3.71 -68.18 -8.26
N ASP A 570 3.20 -69.26 -7.67
CA ASP A 570 2.17 -70.09 -8.24
C ASP A 570 0.77 -69.68 -7.86
N ARG A 571 0.63 -68.98 -6.71
CA ARG A 571 -0.67 -68.57 -6.13
C ARG A 571 -0.66 -67.15 -5.64
N ILE A 572 -1.74 -66.43 -5.96
CA ILE A 572 -2.02 -65.06 -5.48
C ILE A 572 -3.40 -65.07 -4.81
N ASP A 573 -3.46 -64.57 -3.58
CA ASP A 573 -4.71 -64.43 -2.85
C ASP A 573 -5.05 -62.92 -2.78
N VAL A 574 -6.31 -62.59 -3.06
CA VAL A 574 -6.81 -61.20 -3.10
C VAL A 574 -8.03 -61.07 -2.16
N THR A 575 -7.96 -60.18 -1.20
CA THR A 575 -9.05 -59.88 -0.28
C THR A 575 -9.34 -58.39 -0.30
N ILE A 576 -10.60 -58.02 -0.46
CA ILE A 576 -11.06 -56.64 -0.35
C ILE A 576 -12.27 -56.56 0.55
N ALA A 577 -12.18 -55.79 1.62
CA ALA A 577 -13.25 -55.63 2.61
C ALA A 577 -13.43 -54.17 3.01
N ILE A 578 -14.59 -53.84 3.53
CA ILE A 578 -14.86 -52.55 4.20
C ILE A 578 -14.90 -52.81 5.69
N HIS A 579 -13.99 -52.16 6.45
CA HIS A 579 -13.96 -52.18 7.91
C HIS A 579 -13.91 -50.76 8.45
N ASP A 580 -14.70 -50.45 9.45
CA ASP A 580 -14.68 -49.21 10.20
C ASP A 580 -14.58 -47.93 9.31
N ASP A 581 -15.37 -47.88 8.23
CA ASP A 581 -15.39 -46.78 7.24
C ASP A 581 -14.11 -46.68 6.39
N SER A 582 -13.36 -47.77 6.26
CA SER A 582 -12.16 -47.87 5.42
C SER A 582 -12.22 -49.10 4.48
N VAL A 583 -11.74 -48.94 3.26
CA VAL A 583 -11.49 -50.04 2.31
C VAL A 583 -10.15 -50.63 2.64
N VAL A 584 -10.13 -51.92 2.95
CA VAL A 584 -8.91 -52.70 3.19
C VAL A 584 -8.69 -53.60 1.99
N VAL A 585 -7.57 -53.43 1.32
CA VAL A 585 -7.11 -54.24 0.19
C VAL A 585 -5.92 -55.07 0.66
N ARG A 586 -5.97 -56.39 0.48
CA ARG A 586 -4.85 -57.31 0.73
C ARG A 586 -4.59 -58.12 -0.50
N VAL A 587 -3.37 -58.11 -0.96
CA VAL A 587 -2.89 -58.97 -2.03
C VAL A 587 -1.65 -59.70 -1.52
N SER A 588 -1.68 -61.00 -1.51
CA SER A 588 -0.53 -61.83 -1.07
C SER A 588 -0.18 -62.88 -2.10
N ASP A 589 1.09 -63.10 -2.28
CA ASP A 589 1.65 -64.18 -3.13
C ASP A 589 2.46 -65.20 -2.30
N ASP A 590 2.73 -66.37 -2.89
CA ASP A 590 3.54 -67.44 -2.31
C ASP A 590 4.94 -67.47 -2.92
N GLY A 591 5.43 -66.38 -3.48
CA GLY A 591 6.71 -66.28 -4.19
C GLY A 591 7.93 -66.13 -3.27
N ILE A 592 9.01 -65.57 -3.83
CA ILE A 592 10.31 -65.48 -3.14
C ILE A 592 10.36 -64.42 -2.03
N GLY A 593 9.37 -63.50 -1.95
CA GLY A 593 9.40 -62.38 -0.99
C GLY A 593 10.44 -61.31 -1.31
N GLY A 594 10.81 -60.52 -0.30
CA GLY A 594 11.87 -59.50 -0.41
C GLY A 594 11.47 -58.20 -1.12
N ALA A 595 10.21 -57.88 -1.20
CA ALA A 595 9.73 -56.63 -1.80
C ALA A 595 10.08 -55.42 -0.93
N ASP A 596 10.90 -54.48 -1.44
CA ASP A 596 11.26 -53.24 -0.76
C ASP A 596 10.68 -52.02 -1.49
N VAL A 597 9.84 -51.22 -0.78
CA VAL A 597 9.24 -49.97 -1.27
C VAL A 597 10.29 -48.97 -1.72
N ARG A 598 11.51 -49.03 -1.17
CA ARG A 598 12.60 -48.08 -1.49
C ARG A 598 13.31 -48.43 -2.81
N LEU A 599 13.22 -49.64 -3.29
CA LEU A 599 13.98 -50.12 -4.46
C LEU A 599 13.19 -50.11 -5.76
N GLY A 600 11.84 -49.93 -5.73
CA GLY A 600 10.98 -49.97 -6.92
C GLY A 600 10.16 -48.73 -7.16
N SER A 601 10.08 -48.26 -8.41
CA SER A 601 9.24 -47.08 -8.78
C SER A 601 7.73 -47.35 -8.63
N GLY A 602 7.27 -48.59 -8.82
CA GLY A 602 5.87 -48.98 -8.74
C GLY A 602 5.31 -48.89 -7.31
N LEU A 603 5.96 -49.56 -6.34
CA LEU A 603 5.53 -49.52 -4.94
C LEU A 603 5.62 -48.16 -4.32
N ARG A 604 6.63 -47.35 -4.69
CA ARG A 604 6.74 -45.96 -4.24
C ARG A 604 5.58 -45.11 -4.77
N GLY A 605 5.24 -45.24 -6.06
CA GLY A 605 4.09 -44.54 -6.65
C GLY A 605 2.75 -44.93 -6.02
N LEU A 606 2.59 -46.26 -5.64
CA LEU A 606 1.43 -46.70 -4.88
C LEU A 606 1.37 -46.04 -3.49
N THR A 607 2.51 -46.01 -2.78
CA THR A 607 2.59 -45.39 -1.45
C THR A 607 2.17 -43.90 -1.49
N GLU A 608 2.72 -43.15 -2.42
CA GLU A 608 2.38 -41.74 -2.62
C GLU A 608 0.89 -41.57 -2.93
N ARG A 609 0.32 -42.41 -3.78
CA ARG A 609 -1.11 -42.37 -4.15
C ARG A 609 -2.01 -42.72 -2.99
N VAL A 610 -1.73 -43.75 -2.20
CA VAL A 610 -2.49 -44.16 -1.02
C VAL A 610 -2.43 -43.06 0.04
N HIS A 611 -1.26 -42.47 0.28
CA HIS A 611 -1.09 -41.32 1.20
C HIS A 611 -1.87 -40.11 0.75
N ALA A 612 -1.94 -39.78 -0.53
CA ALA A 612 -2.71 -38.68 -1.06
C ALA A 612 -4.22 -38.79 -0.76
N HIS A 613 -4.72 -40.00 -0.52
CA HIS A 613 -6.10 -40.28 -0.11
C HIS A 613 -6.24 -40.47 1.41
N GLY A 614 -5.23 -40.12 2.20
CA GLY A 614 -5.25 -40.25 3.67
C GLY A 614 -5.14 -41.72 4.14
N GLY A 615 -4.75 -42.62 3.26
CA GLY A 615 -4.59 -44.05 3.55
C GLY A 615 -3.16 -44.44 3.95
N LEU A 616 -2.99 -45.72 4.28
CA LEU A 616 -1.72 -46.34 4.64
C LEU A 616 -1.46 -47.56 3.74
N LEU A 617 -0.26 -47.67 3.18
CA LEU A 617 0.22 -48.84 2.45
C LEU A 617 1.32 -49.55 3.26
N ILE A 618 1.17 -50.84 3.45
CA ILE A 618 2.14 -51.73 4.13
C ILE A 618 2.56 -52.80 3.16
N VAL A 619 3.85 -53.01 3.02
CA VAL A 619 4.44 -54.12 2.24
C VAL A 619 5.31 -54.92 3.20
N SER A 620 5.07 -56.22 3.33
CA SER A 620 5.78 -57.09 4.24
C SER A 620 5.97 -58.49 3.63
N ASP A 621 6.98 -59.19 4.10
CA ASP A 621 7.15 -60.60 3.78
C ASP A 621 6.17 -61.46 4.60
N ARG A 622 5.71 -62.58 4.01
CA ARG A 622 4.89 -63.58 4.70
C ARG A 622 5.78 -64.56 5.48
N GLU A 623 5.22 -65.12 6.57
CA GLU A 623 5.93 -66.10 7.41
C GLU A 623 6.31 -67.39 6.66
N GLU A 624 5.55 -67.76 5.62
CA GLU A 624 5.75 -69.00 4.82
C GLU A 624 6.34 -68.77 3.41
N ASN A 625 7.10 -67.72 3.18
CA ASN A 625 7.53 -67.14 1.90
C ASN A 625 6.43 -66.38 1.15
N GLY A 626 6.86 -65.36 0.38
CA GLY A 626 6.00 -64.52 -0.42
C GLY A 626 5.86 -63.12 0.11
N THR A 627 5.10 -62.26 -0.59
CA THR A 627 4.88 -60.86 -0.26
C THR A 627 3.41 -60.61 0.12
N LEU A 628 3.18 -59.76 1.11
CA LEU A 628 1.87 -59.21 1.43
C LEU A 628 1.89 -57.69 1.16
N VAL A 629 0.99 -57.24 0.31
CA VAL A 629 0.68 -55.82 0.10
C VAL A 629 -0.68 -55.54 0.74
N GLU A 630 -0.71 -54.66 1.76
CA GLU A 630 -1.93 -54.24 2.42
C GLU A 630 -2.11 -52.74 2.30
N ALA A 631 -3.27 -52.31 1.83
CA ALA A 631 -3.65 -50.90 1.80
C ALA A 631 -4.94 -50.68 2.58
N VAL A 632 -4.93 -49.63 3.43
CA VAL A 632 -6.09 -49.16 4.18
C VAL A 632 -6.43 -47.76 3.68
N LEU A 633 -7.62 -47.58 3.12
CA LEU A 633 -8.06 -46.34 2.49
C LEU A 633 -9.37 -45.89 3.14
N PRO A 634 -9.43 -44.69 3.74
CA PRO A 634 -10.70 -44.15 4.27
C PRO A 634 -11.76 -44.06 3.17
N CYS A 635 -12.99 -44.51 3.41
CA CYS A 635 -14.08 -44.48 2.42
C CYS A 635 -14.42 -43.09 1.94
N GLY A 636 -14.13 -42.04 2.75
CA GLY A 636 -14.44 -40.64 2.49
C GLY A 636 -15.96 -40.39 2.49
N ARG A 637 -16.43 -39.54 3.34
CA ARG A 637 -17.82 -39.02 3.30
C ARG A 637 -17.83 -37.58 2.85
#